data_86191581e11baf75294db523c4c8d1e5
#
_entry.id   86191581e11baf75294db523c4c8d1e5
#
_cell.length_a   1.000
_cell.length_b   1.000
_cell.length_c   1.000
_cell.angle_alpha   90.00
_cell.angle_beta   90.00
_cell.angle_gamma   90.00
#
_symmetry.space_group_name_H-M   'P 1'
#
loop_
_entity.id
_entity.type
_entity.pdbx_description
1 polymer ?
#
loop_
_entity_poly.entity_id
_entity_poly.type
_entity_poly.pdbx_seq_one_letter_code
_entity_poly.pdbx_strand_id
1 'polypeptide(L)'
;MAHWLTEPFHADVILRALLAGVIAACLCSLVGCWVLLRRNVFLGEAMTHGMLPGVAIAALLGISLMVGGLVAALIMAVGVAAIGRSSKLSSDTSIGLLLVGMLALGVIIVSRSQSFAVDLTGFLFGDVFAVRTADLVVLAVALALTLVATVVGHRAFVAVTFDPRKAATLGLRPQLAIPVLTVLMAVAMVASFHVVGTLLVLGLLVAPPAAALAWAKSIPRIMALSAVIGSVSVYLGLLVSWHAGTAGGATIAAVAVLLFFASAALAPLRNRWRQLSAVAASAIVAVGCSTGGEQPAAPATTSAATGDGVAIEDGAREIASALTKLVLVDPATGDTSVYDAVDEVETRVGSYGPVTKLVGDGRFAYLRTDDGTTVIDGGAWTFDHGDHYHYFATDPAQVATVDVPVASVSASNHVVALRSESGEVELIDREKLGTRTVEAPEGLTVPPGAAAVVPYGARLLTVTAAGQIQVTGDGATTEVAGECRNPSWAIPTRRAVVFGCDSGAVRVTGGAQDLTATPMPYPTDAPPQRPTQMDHRDRADVFAGTAEGTVWVLDSRQRLWTSISVPDAVAANTAGDGTVLVLRRDGTLSAFDVNTRSETVRVPLIGDGVPTDGPQPVIDIDSDRAYVNNATAREIYEIDYADGLRIARTLRTEIVPGLMVETGR
;
A
#
# COMPACT_ATOMS: atom_id res chain seq x y z
N MET A 1 29.19 -12.26 13.05
CA MET A 1 28.60 -11.00 13.60
C MET A 1 28.77 -9.80 12.67
N ALA A 2 29.95 -9.56 12.07
CA ALA A 2 30.10 -8.41 11.15
C ALA A 2 29.24 -8.54 9.88
N HIS A 3 29.10 -9.73 9.32
CA HIS A 3 28.28 -10.00 8.13
C HIS A 3 26.80 -9.67 8.38
N TRP A 4 26.24 -10.08 9.51
CA TRP A 4 24.86 -9.80 9.91
C TRP A 4 24.51 -8.29 9.99
N LEU A 5 25.48 -7.44 10.33
CA LEU A 5 25.30 -5.99 10.42
C LEU A 5 25.37 -5.26 9.08
N THR A 6 26.04 -5.86 8.07
CA THR A 6 26.30 -5.19 6.78
C THR A 6 25.55 -5.81 5.61
N GLU A 7 25.08 -7.05 5.76
CA GLU A 7 24.43 -7.82 4.70
C GLU A 7 23.24 -7.07 4.06
N PRO A 8 22.30 -6.49 4.83
CA PRO A 8 21.16 -5.80 4.25
C PRO A 8 21.53 -4.61 3.36
N PHE A 9 22.64 -3.92 3.70
CA PHE A 9 23.07 -2.68 3.06
C PHE A 9 23.85 -2.88 1.76
N HIS A 10 23.97 -4.12 1.28
CA HIS A 10 24.46 -4.43 -0.07
C HIS A 10 23.35 -4.31 -1.14
N ALA A 11 22.08 -4.33 -0.74
CA ALA A 11 20.96 -4.09 -1.63
C ALA A 11 20.76 -2.58 -1.83
N ASP A 12 20.73 -2.13 -3.09
CA ASP A 12 20.57 -0.72 -3.46
C ASP A 12 19.32 -0.08 -2.85
N VAL A 13 18.24 -0.83 -2.72
CA VAL A 13 16.97 -0.40 -2.13
C VAL A 13 17.17 -0.01 -0.66
N ILE A 14 17.85 -0.85 0.12
CA ILE A 14 18.09 -0.60 1.54
C ILE A 14 19.11 0.52 1.73
N LEU A 15 20.09 0.63 0.84
CA LEU A 15 21.03 1.75 0.89
C LEU A 15 20.33 3.09 0.63
N ARG A 16 19.39 3.13 -0.34
CA ARG A 16 18.56 4.32 -0.59
C ARG A 16 17.65 4.63 0.60
N ALA A 17 17.01 3.61 1.17
CA ALA A 17 16.19 3.73 2.38
C ALA A 17 17.00 4.29 3.56
N LEU A 18 18.23 3.79 3.77
CA LEU A 18 19.14 4.29 4.79
C LEU A 18 19.50 5.76 4.56
N LEU A 19 19.89 6.13 3.34
CA LEU A 19 20.26 7.51 3.00
C LEU A 19 19.07 8.46 3.20
N ALA A 20 17.88 8.08 2.72
CA ALA A 20 16.66 8.85 2.88
C ALA A 20 16.29 9.02 4.36
N GLY A 21 16.31 7.92 5.12
CA GLY A 21 16.03 7.94 6.54
C GLY A 21 17.02 8.78 7.34
N VAL A 22 18.32 8.72 7.04
CA VAL A 22 19.35 9.55 7.68
C VAL A 22 19.16 11.03 7.35
N ILE A 23 18.89 11.38 6.09
CA ILE A 23 18.63 12.77 5.70
C ILE A 23 17.35 13.27 6.40
N ALA A 24 16.28 12.49 6.43
CA ALA A 24 15.05 12.81 7.13
C ALA A 24 15.28 12.95 8.65
N ALA A 25 16.06 12.06 9.26
CA ALA A 25 16.43 12.14 10.67
C ALA A 25 17.20 13.43 11.00
N CYS A 26 18.15 13.83 10.15
CA CYS A 26 18.87 15.09 10.29
C CYS A 26 17.91 16.29 10.16
N LEU A 27 17.03 16.27 9.16
CA LEU A 27 16.04 17.32 8.92
C LEU A 27 15.07 17.45 10.10
N CYS A 28 14.50 16.33 10.55
CA CYS A 28 13.61 16.27 11.71
C CYS A 28 14.34 16.69 13.01
N SER A 29 15.60 16.36 13.18
CA SER A 29 16.39 16.76 14.35
C SER A 29 16.64 18.26 14.45
N LEU A 30 16.90 18.93 13.32
CA LEU A 30 17.06 20.40 13.28
C LEU A 30 15.78 21.12 13.68
N VAL A 31 14.63 20.69 13.16
CA VAL A 31 13.33 21.32 13.40
C VAL A 31 12.73 20.86 14.73
N GLY A 32 12.82 19.56 15.04
CA GLY A 32 12.27 18.94 16.24
C GLY A 32 12.82 19.55 17.54
N CYS A 33 14.09 19.98 17.55
CA CYS A 33 14.64 20.71 18.69
C CYS A 33 13.86 22.01 19.00
N TRP A 34 13.49 22.76 17.95
CA TRP A 34 12.70 23.98 18.14
C TRP A 34 11.26 23.67 18.52
N VAL A 35 10.67 22.64 17.92
CA VAL A 35 9.31 22.15 18.23
C VAL A 35 9.19 21.78 19.70
N LEU A 36 10.15 21.00 20.20
CA LEU A 36 10.18 20.53 21.58
C LEU A 36 10.43 21.67 22.58
N LEU A 37 11.42 22.53 22.31
CA LEU A 37 11.73 23.69 23.18
C LEU A 37 10.58 24.70 23.26
N ARG A 38 9.78 24.82 22.21
CA ARG A 38 8.59 25.70 22.15
C ARG A 38 7.31 25.01 22.63
N ARG A 39 7.37 23.72 23.00
CA ARG A 39 6.21 22.91 23.40
C ARG A 39 5.11 22.82 22.36
N ASN A 40 5.48 22.87 21.07
CA ASN A 40 4.54 22.87 19.94
C ASN A 40 4.48 21.48 19.26
N VAL A 41 4.66 20.40 20.00
CA VAL A 41 4.66 19.02 19.46
C VAL A 41 3.32 18.70 18.80
N PHE A 42 2.21 19.10 19.43
CA PHE A 42 0.87 18.88 18.91
C PHE A 42 0.59 19.62 17.58
N LEU A 43 1.24 20.78 17.34
CA LEU A 43 1.17 21.46 16.05
C LEU A 43 1.82 20.63 14.94
N GLY A 44 2.89 19.89 15.25
CA GLY A 44 3.53 18.95 14.30
C GLY A 44 2.57 17.87 13.83
N GLU A 45 1.96 17.19 14.78
CA GLU A 45 0.97 16.16 14.49
C GLU A 45 -0.22 16.72 13.70
N ALA A 46 -0.73 17.87 14.14
CA ALA A 46 -1.83 18.54 13.47
C ALA A 46 -1.50 18.96 12.02
N MET A 47 -0.27 19.39 11.76
CA MET A 47 0.19 19.68 10.39
C MET A 47 0.23 18.43 9.52
N THR A 48 0.65 17.31 10.06
CA THR A 48 0.71 16.04 9.33
C THR A 48 -0.67 15.61 8.80
N HIS A 49 -1.68 15.67 9.64
CA HIS A 49 -3.05 15.35 9.23
C HIS A 49 -3.73 16.50 8.50
N GLY A 50 -3.37 17.76 8.80
CA GLY A 50 -3.86 18.95 8.14
C GLY A 50 -3.41 19.12 6.69
N MET A 51 -2.42 18.36 6.21
CA MET A 51 -2.02 18.33 4.80
C MET A 51 -3.04 17.63 3.89
N LEU A 52 -3.88 16.74 4.43
CA LEU A 52 -4.76 15.86 3.67
C LEU A 52 -5.62 16.58 2.61
N PRO A 53 -6.30 17.71 2.91
CA PRO A 53 -7.10 18.41 1.89
C PRO A 53 -6.27 18.90 0.71
N GLY A 54 -5.08 19.42 0.98
CA GLY A 54 -4.20 19.95 -0.07
C GLY A 54 -3.64 18.85 -0.96
N VAL A 55 -3.27 17.72 -0.38
CA VAL A 55 -2.83 16.54 -1.12
C VAL A 55 -3.98 16.00 -1.96
N ALA A 56 -5.19 15.90 -1.40
CA ALA A 56 -6.37 15.47 -2.13
C ALA A 56 -6.71 16.40 -3.32
N ILE A 57 -6.64 17.73 -3.12
CA ILE A 57 -6.86 18.70 -4.21
C ILE A 57 -5.75 18.58 -5.26
N ALA A 58 -4.48 18.42 -4.85
CA ALA A 58 -3.37 18.27 -5.78
C ALA A 58 -3.52 17.02 -6.66
N ALA A 59 -3.93 15.89 -6.04
CA ALA A 59 -4.23 14.66 -6.77
C ALA A 59 -5.36 14.85 -7.81
N LEU A 60 -6.42 15.58 -7.43
CA LEU A 60 -7.53 15.88 -8.35
C LEU A 60 -7.14 16.79 -9.52
N LEU A 61 -6.21 17.71 -9.29
CA LEU A 61 -5.73 18.65 -10.30
C LEU A 61 -4.56 18.09 -11.12
N GLY A 62 -4.05 16.90 -10.81
CA GLY A 62 -2.88 16.31 -11.48
C GLY A 62 -1.58 17.09 -11.23
N ILE A 63 -1.48 17.82 -10.11
CA ILE A 63 -0.28 18.55 -9.72
C ILE A 63 0.48 17.81 -8.61
N SER A 64 1.72 18.21 -8.36
CA SER A 64 2.56 17.58 -7.32
C SER A 64 1.88 17.54 -5.95
N LEU A 65 1.72 16.33 -5.38
CA LEU A 65 1.14 16.11 -4.05
C LEU A 65 1.90 16.84 -2.96
N MET A 66 3.21 16.96 -3.11
CA MET A 66 4.08 17.69 -2.19
C MET A 66 3.75 19.19 -2.15
N VAL A 67 3.45 19.79 -3.30
CA VAL A 67 3.03 21.22 -3.36
C VAL A 67 1.69 21.40 -2.69
N GLY A 68 0.72 20.53 -2.95
CA GLY A 68 -0.59 20.56 -2.28
C GLY A 68 -0.48 20.40 -0.76
N GLY A 69 0.32 19.42 -0.30
CA GLY A 69 0.60 19.22 1.11
C GLY A 69 1.25 20.44 1.78
N LEU A 70 2.24 21.05 1.13
CA LEU A 70 2.92 22.24 1.64
C LEU A 70 1.97 23.43 1.78
N VAL A 71 1.14 23.67 0.76
CA VAL A 71 0.14 24.75 0.78
C VAL A 71 -0.86 24.54 1.92
N ALA A 72 -1.38 23.33 2.10
CA ALA A 72 -2.31 23.02 3.18
C ALA A 72 -1.66 23.14 4.57
N ALA A 73 -0.42 22.66 4.74
CA ALA A 73 0.33 22.82 5.99
C ALA A 73 0.56 24.30 6.34
N LEU A 74 0.86 25.14 5.33
CA LEU A 74 0.99 26.59 5.51
C LEU A 74 -0.35 27.25 5.85
N ILE A 75 -1.44 26.86 5.21
CA ILE A 75 -2.80 27.35 5.52
C ILE A 75 -3.15 27.00 6.97
N MET A 76 -2.86 25.76 7.40
CA MET A 76 -3.08 25.34 8.78
C MET A 76 -2.24 26.18 9.76
N ALA A 77 -0.97 26.39 9.47
CA ALA A 77 -0.07 27.20 10.29
C ALA A 77 -0.57 28.65 10.45
N VAL A 78 -0.99 29.26 9.34
CA VAL A 78 -1.57 30.61 9.33
C VAL A 78 -2.90 30.63 10.09
N GLY A 79 -3.74 29.63 9.90
CA GLY A 79 -5.02 29.47 10.60
C GLY A 79 -4.85 29.41 12.12
N VAL A 80 -3.93 28.57 12.61
CA VAL A 80 -3.59 28.47 14.05
C VAL A 80 -3.10 29.82 14.59
N ALA A 81 -2.21 30.49 13.85
CA ALA A 81 -1.70 31.80 14.24
C ALA A 81 -2.79 32.89 14.25
N ALA A 82 -3.73 32.85 13.32
CA ALA A 82 -4.84 33.81 13.22
C ALA A 82 -5.87 33.63 14.34
N ILE A 83 -6.28 32.38 14.60
CA ILE A 83 -7.22 32.06 15.68
C ILE A 83 -6.60 32.40 17.03
N GLY A 84 -5.35 32.00 17.27
CA GLY A 84 -4.64 32.29 18.53
C GLY A 84 -4.44 33.80 18.81
N ARG A 85 -4.50 34.68 17.78
CA ARG A 85 -4.45 36.12 17.96
C ARG A 85 -5.81 36.77 18.23
N SER A 86 -6.88 36.21 17.66
CA SER A 86 -8.21 36.80 17.66
C SER A 86 -9.17 36.22 18.68
N SER A 87 -8.87 35.07 19.27
CA SER A 87 -9.74 34.35 20.20
C SER A 87 -9.10 34.22 21.60
N LYS A 88 -9.99 34.03 22.60
CA LYS A 88 -9.58 33.70 23.97
C LYS A 88 -9.24 32.21 24.13
N LEU A 89 -9.16 31.46 23.02
CA LEU A 89 -8.88 30.04 23.00
C LEU A 89 -7.39 29.77 23.25
N SER A 90 -7.10 28.66 23.90
CA SER A 90 -5.72 28.20 24.05
C SER A 90 -5.11 27.82 22.70
N SER A 91 -3.78 27.82 22.60
CA SER A 91 -3.07 27.36 21.39
C SER A 91 -3.51 25.95 21.00
N ASP A 92 -3.58 25.04 21.97
CA ASP A 92 -3.92 23.64 21.75
C ASP A 92 -5.37 23.46 21.28
N THR A 93 -6.32 24.25 21.81
CA THR A 93 -7.70 24.25 21.35
C THR A 93 -7.82 24.75 19.90
N SER A 94 -7.04 25.79 19.54
CA SER A 94 -7.02 26.32 18.17
C SER A 94 -6.42 25.32 17.17
N ILE A 95 -5.38 24.59 17.59
CA ILE A 95 -4.76 23.53 16.79
C ILE A 95 -5.75 22.37 16.62
N GLY A 96 -6.39 21.91 17.70
CA GLY A 96 -7.36 20.82 17.64
C GLY A 96 -8.57 21.11 16.76
N LEU A 97 -9.13 22.33 16.84
CA LEU A 97 -10.26 22.75 16.01
C LEU A 97 -9.91 22.75 14.52
N LEU A 98 -8.75 23.32 14.16
CA LEU A 98 -8.27 23.33 12.78
C LEU A 98 -7.91 21.93 12.28
N LEU A 99 -7.32 21.08 13.13
CA LEU A 99 -7.01 19.69 12.81
C LEU A 99 -8.29 18.95 12.39
N VAL A 100 -9.33 18.99 13.22
CA VAL A 100 -10.61 18.34 12.92
C VAL A 100 -11.24 18.93 11.65
N GLY A 101 -11.22 20.24 11.49
CA GLY A 101 -11.76 20.92 10.29
C GLY A 101 -11.02 20.55 9.01
N MET A 102 -9.69 20.55 9.03
CA MET A 102 -8.87 20.17 7.88
C MET A 102 -9.01 18.67 7.57
N LEU A 103 -9.02 17.82 8.60
CA LEU A 103 -9.22 16.39 8.41
C LEU A 103 -10.59 16.09 7.79
N ALA A 104 -11.67 16.67 8.35
CA ALA A 104 -13.02 16.54 7.81
C ALA A 104 -13.11 17.03 6.35
N LEU A 105 -12.50 18.17 6.04
CA LEU A 105 -12.43 18.69 4.68
C LEU A 105 -11.67 17.74 3.75
N GLY A 106 -10.54 17.21 4.21
CA GLY A 106 -9.75 16.21 3.46
C GLY A 106 -10.56 14.98 3.14
N VAL A 107 -11.23 14.40 4.15
CA VAL A 107 -12.09 13.22 4.00
C VAL A 107 -13.25 13.52 3.03
N ILE A 108 -13.90 14.69 3.13
CA ILE A 108 -14.99 15.08 2.22
C ILE A 108 -14.49 15.15 0.76
N ILE A 109 -13.30 15.75 0.52
CA ILE A 109 -12.71 15.84 -0.81
C ILE A 109 -12.36 14.45 -1.33
N VAL A 110 -11.70 13.62 -0.51
CA VAL A 110 -11.35 12.24 -0.85
C VAL A 110 -12.59 11.40 -1.12
N SER A 111 -13.64 11.53 -0.31
CA SER A 111 -14.88 10.77 -0.49
C SER A 111 -15.62 11.09 -1.79
N ARG A 112 -15.46 12.30 -2.31
CA ARG A 112 -15.97 12.69 -3.64
C ARG A 112 -15.02 12.33 -4.78
N SER A 113 -13.75 12.12 -4.49
CA SER A 113 -12.74 11.72 -5.44
C SER A 113 -12.71 10.20 -5.55
N GLN A 114 -13.22 9.68 -6.63
CA GLN A 114 -13.24 8.22 -6.85
C GLN A 114 -11.85 7.61 -7.12
N SER A 115 -10.79 8.42 -7.27
CA SER A 115 -9.43 7.94 -7.60
C SER A 115 -8.47 7.86 -6.40
N PHE A 116 -8.74 8.56 -5.31
CA PHE A 116 -7.78 8.72 -4.21
C PHE A 116 -7.90 7.70 -3.07
N ALA A 117 -8.98 6.91 -3.03
CA ALA A 117 -9.25 5.99 -1.92
C ALA A 117 -8.30 4.78 -1.85
N VAL A 118 -7.52 4.52 -2.89
CA VAL A 118 -6.60 3.36 -2.98
C VAL A 118 -5.24 3.64 -2.35
N ASP A 119 -4.84 4.92 -2.18
CA ASP A 119 -3.47 5.29 -1.82
C ASP A 119 -3.33 5.93 -0.43
N LEU A 120 -4.42 5.97 0.36
CA LEU A 120 -4.40 6.65 1.66
C LEU A 120 -3.53 5.93 2.69
N THR A 121 -3.44 4.62 2.63
CA THR A 121 -2.61 3.81 3.52
C THR A 121 -1.12 3.96 3.18
N GLY A 122 -0.74 3.86 1.92
CA GLY A 122 0.62 4.17 1.45
C GLY A 122 1.01 5.61 1.79
N PHE A 123 0.07 6.53 1.67
CA PHE A 123 0.24 7.92 2.05
C PHE A 123 0.43 8.12 3.57
N LEU A 124 -0.30 7.39 4.44
CA LEU A 124 -0.21 7.54 5.89
C LEU A 124 1.00 6.81 6.49
N PHE A 125 1.35 5.64 5.98
CA PHE A 125 2.42 4.83 6.56
C PHE A 125 3.76 4.99 5.84
N GLY A 126 3.77 5.53 4.60
CA GLY A 126 4.96 5.68 3.76
C GLY A 126 5.59 4.34 3.42
N ASP A 127 6.33 4.29 2.35
CA ASP A 127 7.19 3.14 2.03
C ASP A 127 8.65 3.59 1.96
N VAL A 128 9.36 3.34 3.05
CA VAL A 128 10.79 3.67 3.17
C VAL A 128 11.62 2.93 2.11
N PHE A 129 11.11 1.82 1.58
CA PHE A 129 11.81 1.01 0.57
C PHE A 129 11.50 1.46 -0.87
N ALA A 130 10.43 2.24 -1.10
CA ALA A 130 10.07 2.77 -2.41
C ALA A 130 10.75 4.10 -2.79
N VAL A 131 11.79 4.50 -2.07
CA VAL A 131 12.48 5.79 -2.23
C VAL A 131 13.20 5.88 -3.58
N ARG A 132 12.87 6.91 -4.36
CA ARG A 132 13.51 7.24 -5.64
C ARG A 132 14.69 8.20 -5.46
N THR A 133 15.59 8.21 -6.42
CA THR A 133 16.74 9.15 -6.40
C THR A 133 16.30 10.62 -6.40
N ALA A 134 15.17 10.93 -7.04
CA ALA A 134 14.58 12.27 -7.01
C ALA A 134 14.17 12.70 -5.59
N ASP A 135 13.65 11.78 -4.78
CA ASP A 135 13.22 12.04 -3.42
C ASP A 135 14.41 12.34 -2.49
N LEU A 136 15.54 11.65 -2.71
CA LEU A 136 16.79 11.95 -2.03
C LEU A 136 17.28 13.38 -2.31
N VAL A 137 17.16 13.85 -3.55
CA VAL A 137 17.52 15.22 -3.92
C VAL A 137 16.60 16.23 -3.24
N VAL A 138 15.28 15.98 -3.22
CA VAL A 138 14.31 16.83 -2.54
C VAL A 138 14.60 16.92 -1.04
N LEU A 139 14.83 15.79 -0.38
CA LEU A 139 15.21 15.73 1.04
C LEU A 139 16.53 16.46 1.31
N ALA A 140 17.54 16.26 0.47
CA ALA A 140 18.84 16.92 0.62
C ALA A 140 18.72 18.45 0.45
N VAL A 141 17.93 18.93 -0.51
CA VAL A 141 17.64 20.35 -0.69
C VAL A 141 16.88 20.91 0.51
N ALA A 142 15.85 20.20 1.00
CA ALA A 142 15.10 20.61 2.18
C ALA A 142 16.02 20.69 3.43
N LEU A 143 16.90 19.70 3.61
CA LEU A 143 17.89 19.69 4.69
C LEU A 143 18.86 20.88 4.59
N ALA A 144 19.40 21.14 3.39
CA ALA A 144 20.32 22.26 3.15
C ALA A 144 19.66 23.60 3.43
N LEU A 145 18.44 23.83 2.93
CA LEU A 145 17.68 25.05 3.19
C LEU A 145 17.37 25.22 4.67
N THR A 146 16.94 24.16 5.35
CA THR A 146 16.62 24.19 6.78
C THR A 146 17.88 24.43 7.63
N LEU A 147 18.99 23.83 7.25
CA LEU A 147 20.29 24.03 7.93
C LEU A 147 20.76 25.48 7.80
N VAL A 148 20.74 26.03 6.58
CA VAL A 148 21.12 27.42 6.31
C VAL A 148 20.22 28.37 7.10
N ALA A 149 18.90 28.19 7.04
CA ALA A 149 17.94 29.01 7.77
C ALA A 149 18.15 28.92 9.30
N THR A 150 18.45 27.73 9.81
CA THR A 150 18.72 27.49 11.24
C THR A 150 20.02 28.16 11.68
N VAL A 151 21.08 28.09 10.87
CA VAL A 151 22.37 28.72 11.18
C VAL A 151 22.24 30.25 11.14
N VAL A 152 21.66 30.81 10.07
CA VAL A 152 21.48 32.25 9.91
C VAL A 152 20.51 32.81 10.96
N GLY A 153 19.39 32.09 11.18
CA GLY A 153 18.35 32.49 12.13
C GLY A 153 18.65 32.16 13.60
N HIS A 154 19.73 31.45 13.91
CA HIS A 154 19.97 30.85 15.21
C HIS A 154 19.76 31.83 16.38
N ARG A 155 20.33 33.01 16.32
CA ARG A 155 20.23 34.04 17.41
C ARG A 155 18.76 34.51 17.58
N ALA A 156 18.05 34.72 16.46
CA ALA A 156 16.64 35.12 16.47
C ALA A 156 15.76 34.00 17.01
N PHE A 157 15.98 32.77 16.55
CA PHE A 157 15.20 31.59 16.96
C PHE A 157 15.38 31.27 18.45
N VAL A 158 16.61 31.34 18.97
CA VAL A 158 16.87 31.19 20.40
C VAL A 158 16.12 32.26 21.19
N ALA A 159 16.30 33.53 20.84
CA ALA A 159 15.69 34.63 21.58
C ALA A 159 14.13 34.52 21.58
N VAL A 160 13.52 34.22 20.42
CA VAL A 160 12.06 34.09 20.30
C VAL A 160 11.53 32.85 21.03
N THR A 161 12.32 31.80 21.13
CA THR A 161 11.92 30.55 21.83
C THR A 161 11.83 30.75 23.34
N PHE A 162 12.70 31.54 23.93
CA PHE A 162 12.73 31.76 25.40
C PHE A 162 11.94 32.99 25.83
N ASP A 163 12.05 34.13 25.10
CA ASP A 163 11.32 35.34 25.43
C ASP A 163 11.09 36.23 24.18
N PRO A 164 9.90 36.14 23.57
CA PRO A 164 9.57 36.96 22.40
C PRO A 164 9.61 38.48 22.64
N ARG A 165 9.39 38.92 23.91
CA ARG A 165 9.41 40.37 24.26
C ARG A 165 10.85 40.87 24.30
N LYS A 166 11.76 40.11 24.89
CA LYS A 166 13.20 40.41 24.87
C LYS A 166 13.79 40.31 23.46
N ALA A 167 13.33 39.40 22.65
CA ALA A 167 13.73 39.33 21.24
C ALA A 167 13.37 40.60 20.47
N ALA A 168 12.21 41.19 20.75
CA ALA A 168 11.80 42.48 20.17
C ALA A 168 12.69 43.63 20.59
N THR A 169 13.05 43.74 21.87
CA THR A 169 13.97 44.79 22.39
C THR A 169 15.38 44.65 21.84
N LEU A 170 15.81 43.43 21.49
CA LEU A 170 17.11 43.19 20.86
C LEU A 170 17.12 43.38 19.34
N GLY A 171 16.00 43.83 18.74
CA GLY A 171 15.86 44.06 17.30
C GLY A 171 15.81 42.81 16.44
N LEU A 172 15.56 41.64 17.04
CA LEU A 172 15.57 40.33 16.36
C LEU A 172 14.24 39.97 15.64
N ARG A 173 13.35 40.91 15.46
CA ARG A 173 12.11 40.82 14.68
C ARG A 173 11.31 39.53 14.91
N PRO A 174 10.72 39.32 16.12
CA PRO A 174 9.96 38.11 16.42
C PRO A 174 8.80 37.87 15.46
N GLN A 175 8.27 38.94 14.86
CA GLN A 175 7.22 38.87 13.84
C GLN A 175 7.63 38.11 12.56
N LEU A 176 8.94 38.00 12.27
CA LEU A 176 9.49 37.25 11.16
C LEU A 176 10.04 35.87 11.62
N ALA A 177 10.69 35.82 12.79
CA ALA A 177 11.33 34.61 13.28
C ALA A 177 10.33 33.49 13.58
N ILE A 178 9.16 33.80 14.14
CA ILE A 178 8.11 32.82 14.46
C ILE A 178 7.53 32.19 13.18
N PRO A 179 7.04 32.98 12.18
CA PRO A 179 6.58 32.39 10.92
C PRO A 179 7.63 31.59 10.18
N VAL A 180 8.89 32.03 10.16
CA VAL A 180 9.98 31.29 9.52
C VAL A 180 10.17 29.91 10.18
N LEU A 181 10.19 29.83 11.50
CA LEU A 181 10.26 28.54 12.21
C LEU A 181 9.06 27.64 11.85
N THR A 182 7.87 28.21 11.74
CA THR A 182 6.66 27.46 11.37
C THR A 182 6.72 26.96 9.91
N VAL A 183 7.25 27.78 9.00
CA VAL A 183 7.49 27.39 7.60
C VAL A 183 8.55 26.30 7.51
N LEU A 184 9.65 26.40 8.26
CA LEU A 184 10.67 25.35 8.30
C LEU A 184 10.12 24.03 8.83
N MET A 185 9.21 24.10 9.80
CA MET A 185 8.49 22.94 10.30
C MET A 185 7.61 22.30 9.20
N ALA A 186 6.81 23.12 8.49
CA ALA A 186 6.00 22.64 7.39
C ALA A 186 6.84 22.02 6.26
N VAL A 187 7.96 22.64 5.89
CA VAL A 187 8.89 22.12 4.87
C VAL A 187 9.49 20.79 5.30
N ALA A 188 9.96 20.70 6.55
CA ALA A 188 10.55 19.49 7.09
C ALA A 188 9.54 18.34 7.14
N MET A 189 8.31 18.64 7.60
CA MET A 189 7.23 17.65 7.68
C MET A 189 6.85 17.14 6.27
N VAL A 190 6.57 18.04 5.33
CA VAL A 190 6.13 17.67 3.98
C VAL A 190 7.20 16.92 3.21
N ALA A 191 8.45 17.39 3.27
CA ALA A 191 9.56 16.72 2.57
C ALA A 191 9.83 15.32 3.14
N SER A 192 9.80 15.16 4.47
CA SER A 192 10.04 13.86 5.11
C SER A 192 8.86 12.93 4.96
N PHE A 193 7.64 13.44 5.07
CA PHE A 193 6.39 12.69 4.97
C PHE A 193 6.24 11.93 3.65
N HIS A 194 6.51 12.62 2.54
CA HIS A 194 6.40 12.03 1.20
C HIS A 194 7.29 10.79 1.01
N VAL A 195 8.40 10.72 1.74
CA VAL A 195 9.42 9.67 1.58
C VAL A 195 9.31 8.59 2.67
N VAL A 196 9.00 8.98 3.90
CA VAL A 196 9.16 8.09 5.08
C VAL A 196 7.84 7.84 5.83
N GLY A 197 6.76 8.52 5.45
CA GLY A 197 5.43 8.40 6.07
C GLY A 197 5.27 9.16 7.40
N THR A 198 4.00 9.29 7.82
CA THR A 198 3.62 10.12 8.99
C THR A 198 4.19 9.63 10.29
N LEU A 199 4.09 8.32 10.56
CA LEU A 199 4.46 7.71 11.82
C LEU A 199 5.95 7.87 12.09
N LEU A 200 6.78 7.64 11.05
CA LEU A 200 8.23 7.75 11.18
C LEU A 200 8.67 9.19 11.33
N VAL A 201 8.06 10.13 10.61
CA VAL A 201 8.38 11.56 10.72
C VAL A 201 8.11 12.08 12.14
N LEU A 202 6.97 11.73 12.74
CA LEU A 202 6.63 12.08 14.12
C LEU A 202 7.62 11.46 15.12
N GLY A 203 7.95 10.18 14.94
CA GLY A 203 8.94 9.49 15.77
C GLY A 203 10.29 10.18 15.73
N LEU A 204 10.80 10.51 14.54
CA LEU A 204 12.10 11.19 14.35
C LEU A 204 12.09 12.67 14.77
N LEU A 205 10.93 13.34 14.69
CA LEU A 205 10.79 14.75 15.09
C LEU A 205 10.85 14.93 16.60
N VAL A 206 10.37 13.96 17.38
CA VAL A 206 10.17 14.10 18.84
C VAL A 206 11.16 13.27 19.63
N ALA A 207 11.30 11.98 19.36
CA ALA A 207 12.07 11.06 20.21
C ALA A 207 13.58 11.34 20.23
N PRO A 208 14.30 11.54 19.09
CA PRO A 208 15.72 11.83 19.12
C PRO A 208 16.08 13.19 19.79
N PRO A 209 15.35 14.32 19.53
CA PRO A 209 15.57 15.56 20.24
C PRO A 209 15.30 15.45 21.76
N ALA A 210 14.24 14.73 22.15
CA ALA A 210 13.93 14.50 23.56
C ALA A 210 15.02 13.67 24.25
N ALA A 211 15.54 12.63 23.60
CA ALA A 211 16.68 11.86 24.09
C ALA A 211 17.94 12.73 24.25
N ALA A 212 18.23 13.60 23.26
CA ALA A 212 19.39 14.46 23.25
C ALA A 212 19.37 15.53 24.36
N LEU A 213 18.18 16.04 24.75
CA LEU A 213 18.01 16.99 25.84
C LEU A 213 18.55 16.47 27.18
N ALA A 214 18.50 15.18 27.44
CA ALA A 214 19.01 14.57 28.66
C ALA A 214 20.56 14.64 28.77
N TRP A 215 21.26 14.81 27.62
CA TRP A 215 22.73 14.70 27.56
C TRP A 215 23.41 16.01 27.19
N ALA A 216 22.78 16.92 26.49
CA ALA A 216 23.35 18.16 25.98
C ALA A 216 22.66 19.39 26.59
N LYS A 217 23.45 20.44 26.87
CA LYS A 217 22.96 21.69 27.51
C LYS A 217 22.91 22.88 26.55
N SER A 218 23.42 22.76 25.33
CA SER A 218 23.38 23.83 24.31
C SER A 218 22.63 23.38 23.08
N ILE A 219 21.84 24.25 22.51
CA ILE A 219 20.95 23.94 21.36
C ILE A 219 21.71 23.30 20.19
N PRO A 220 22.89 23.82 19.74
CA PRO A 220 23.62 23.17 18.65
C PRO A 220 24.07 21.74 18.98
N ARG A 221 24.46 21.49 20.27
CA ARG A 221 24.82 20.13 20.70
C ARG A 221 23.61 19.21 20.79
N ILE A 222 22.46 19.72 21.20
CA ILE A 222 21.20 18.98 21.22
C ILE A 222 20.84 18.57 19.79
N MET A 223 20.89 19.49 18.80
CA MET A 223 20.64 19.22 17.40
C MET A 223 21.60 18.16 16.82
N ALA A 224 22.92 18.33 17.07
CA ALA A 224 23.92 17.37 16.59
C ALA A 224 23.71 15.98 17.19
N LEU A 225 23.48 15.90 18.50
CA LEU A 225 23.26 14.63 19.20
C LEU A 225 21.91 13.99 18.75
N SER A 226 20.89 14.80 18.58
CA SER A 226 19.60 14.35 18.03
C SER A 226 19.76 13.74 16.63
N ALA A 227 20.52 14.39 15.74
CA ALA A 227 20.79 13.87 14.40
C ALA A 227 21.55 12.52 14.46
N VAL A 228 22.49 12.37 15.39
CA VAL A 228 23.20 11.09 15.60
C VAL A 228 22.24 10.02 16.12
N ILE A 229 21.44 10.31 17.15
CA ILE A 229 20.46 9.35 17.71
C ILE A 229 19.43 8.96 16.64
N GLY A 230 18.92 9.93 15.88
CA GLY A 230 17.99 9.68 14.79
C GLY A 230 18.59 8.79 13.68
N SER A 231 19.83 9.07 13.28
CA SER A 231 20.54 8.25 12.28
C SER A 231 20.81 6.82 12.77
N VAL A 232 21.14 6.66 14.06
CA VAL A 232 21.30 5.35 14.70
C VAL A 232 19.96 4.63 14.75
N SER A 233 18.86 5.34 15.04
CA SER A 233 17.51 4.76 15.03
C SER A 233 17.14 4.24 13.66
N VAL A 234 17.45 4.97 12.59
CA VAL A 234 17.23 4.55 11.20
C VAL A 234 18.05 3.30 10.88
N TYR A 235 19.34 3.30 11.18
CA TYR A 235 20.20 2.16 10.91
C TYR A 235 19.76 0.90 11.64
N LEU A 236 19.53 0.99 12.95
CA LEU A 236 19.08 -0.13 13.77
C LEU A 236 17.67 -0.57 13.40
N GLY A 237 16.78 0.37 13.10
CA GLY A 237 15.41 0.08 12.70
C GLY A 237 15.34 -0.66 11.37
N LEU A 238 16.11 -0.25 10.35
CA LEU A 238 16.22 -0.98 9.09
C LEU A 238 16.84 -2.37 9.27
N LEU A 239 17.86 -2.48 10.12
CA LEU A 239 18.50 -3.76 10.44
C LEU A 239 17.50 -4.74 11.08
N VAL A 240 16.74 -4.27 12.08
CA VAL A 240 15.70 -5.08 12.74
C VAL A 240 14.56 -5.42 11.75
N SER A 241 14.12 -4.43 10.98
CA SER A 241 13.08 -4.63 9.96
C SER A 241 13.44 -5.72 8.96
N TRP A 242 14.69 -5.71 8.47
CA TRP A 242 15.20 -6.72 7.54
C TRP A 242 15.18 -8.13 8.12
N HIS A 243 15.70 -8.30 9.35
CA HIS A 243 15.81 -9.62 9.94
C HIS A 243 14.53 -10.14 10.60
N ALA A 244 13.61 -9.24 10.98
CA ALA A 244 12.35 -9.59 11.62
C ALA A 244 11.14 -9.52 10.68
N GLY A 245 11.33 -9.13 9.39
CA GLY A 245 10.24 -9.02 8.43
C GLY A 245 9.17 -7.98 8.82
N THR A 246 9.57 -6.87 9.48
CA THR A 246 8.62 -5.87 9.99
C THR A 246 8.59 -4.61 9.12
N ALA A 247 7.51 -3.83 9.20
CA ALA A 247 7.37 -2.57 8.47
C ALA A 247 8.49 -1.59 8.83
N GLY A 248 9.32 -1.18 7.84
CA GLY A 248 10.54 -0.39 8.05
C GLY A 248 10.30 0.92 8.80
N GLY A 249 9.30 1.71 8.39
CA GLY A 249 8.97 2.98 9.03
C GLY A 249 8.55 2.83 10.49
N ALA A 250 7.67 1.87 10.79
CA ALA A 250 7.20 1.61 12.15
C ALA A 250 8.33 1.09 13.05
N THR A 251 9.19 0.22 12.53
CA THR A 251 10.34 -0.33 13.28
C THR A 251 11.36 0.76 13.63
N ILE A 252 11.66 1.65 12.67
CA ILE A 252 12.56 2.80 12.93
C ILE A 252 11.96 3.71 14.01
N ALA A 253 10.65 4.02 13.94
CA ALA A 253 9.97 4.82 14.94
C ALA A 253 10.00 4.17 16.34
N ALA A 254 9.73 2.86 16.42
CA ALA A 254 9.83 2.09 17.67
C ALA A 254 11.24 2.13 18.25
N VAL A 255 12.28 1.92 17.44
CA VAL A 255 13.68 2.01 17.87
C VAL A 255 14.02 3.42 18.36
N ALA A 256 13.53 4.48 17.69
CA ALA A 256 13.75 5.87 18.15
C ALA A 256 13.14 6.11 19.53
N VAL A 257 11.92 5.61 19.77
CA VAL A 257 11.23 5.69 21.07
C VAL A 257 11.94 4.86 22.13
N LEU A 258 12.40 3.64 21.81
CA LEU A 258 13.19 2.80 22.71
C LEU A 258 14.51 3.49 23.11
N LEU A 259 15.22 4.11 22.16
CA LEU A 259 16.43 4.87 22.44
C LEU A 259 16.15 6.10 23.32
N PHE A 260 14.99 6.73 23.16
CA PHE A 260 14.55 7.80 24.07
C PHE A 260 14.36 7.26 25.50
N PHE A 261 13.61 6.17 25.69
CA PHE A 261 13.42 5.59 27.03
C PHE A 261 14.72 5.09 27.65
N ALA A 262 15.57 4.44 26.85
CA ALA A 262 16.91 4.05 27.30
C ALA A 262 17.74 5.27 27.72
N SER A 263 17.73 6.35 26.95
CA SER A 263 18.37 7.61 27.25
C SER A 263 17.85 8.22 28.56
N ALA A 264 16.53 8.25 28.74
CA ALA A 264 15.88 8.76 29.94
C ALA A 264 16.21 7.93 31.20
N ALA A 265 16.28 6.61 31.07
CA ALA A 265 16.68 5.72 32.17
C ALA A 265 18.16 5.81 32.53
N LEU A 266 19.04 6.04 31.56
CA LEU A 266 20.48 6.13 31.77
C LEU A 266 20.94 7.52 32.27
N ALA A 267 20.21 8.59 31.96
CA ALA A 267 20.57 9.95 32.38
C ALA A 267 20.64 10.13 33.90
N PRO A 268 19.70 9.63 34.74
CA PRO A 268 19.83 9.73 36.22
C PRO A 268 20.94 8.87 36.77
N LEU A 269 21.28 7.72 36.16
CA LEU A 269 22.44 6.91 36.57
C LEU A 269 23.76 7.68 36.45
N ARG A 270 23.91 8.45 35.35
CA ARG A 270 25.10 9.32 35.18
C ARG A 270 25.21 10.37 36.29
N ASN A 271 24.10 10.94 36.73
CA ASN A 271 24.12 11.89 37.85
C ASN A 271 24.46 11.22 39.18
N ARG A 272 23.97 9.99 39.41
CA ARG A 272 24.36 9.16 40.56
C ARG A 272 25.83 8.75 40.48
N TRP A 273 26.35 8.38 39.31
CA TRP A 273 27.76 8.07 39.12
C TRP A 273 28.67 9.29 39.32
N ARG A 274 28.25 10.49 38.87
CA ARG A 274 28.94 11.73 39.18
C ARG A 274 28.88 12.11 40.66
N GLN A 275 27.80 11.83 41.34
CA GLN A 275 27.68 11.98 42.79
C GLN A 275 28.49 10.89 43.53
N LEU A 276 28.47 9.65 43.05
CA LEU A 276 29.26 8.55 43.58
C LEU A 276 30.75 8.74 43.33
N SER A 277 31.17 9.29 42.19
CA SER A 277 32.59 9.66 41.99
C SER A 277 33.02 10.86 42.82
N ALA A 278 32.10 11.78 43.14
CA ALA A 278 32.36 12.84 44.11
C ALA A 278 32.33 12.32 45.57
N VAL A 279 31.50 11.31 45.86
CA VAL A 279 31.41 10.64 47.18
C VAL A 279 32.49 9.55 47.31
N ALA A 280 32.91 8.88 46.22
CA ALA A 280 34.04 7.94 46.26
C ALA A 280 35.39 8.64 46.49
N ALA A 281 35.51 9.93 46.21
CA ALA A 281 36.62 10.75 46.63
C ALA A 281 36.54 11.13 48.14
N SER A 282 35.36 10.94 48.78
CA SER A 282 35.12 11.26 50.20
C SER A 282 34.85 10.03 51.09
N ALA A 283 34.68 8.82 50.51
CA ALA A 283 34.29 7.60 51.23
C ALA A 283 35.32 6.47 51.11
N ILE A 284 36.58 6.77 51.42
CA ILE A 284 37.53 5.76 51.90
C ILE A 284 37.33 5.53 53.41
N VAL A 285 36.20 5.85 53.97
CA VAL A 285 35.89 5.48 55.38
C VAL A 285 34.39 5.12 55.44
N ALA A 286 34.08 3.87 55.53
CA ALA A 286 33.10 3.17 56.37
C ALA A 286 32.42 1.99 55.65
N VAL A 287 32.85 0.84 56.10
CA VAL A 287 32.26 -0.49 55.87
C VAL A 287 30.98 -0.66 56.69
N GLY A 288 29.97 -1.35 56.14
CA GLY A 288 29.05 -2.08 57.01
C GLY A 288 27.64 -2.31 56.47
N CYS A 289 27.38 -3.54 56.04
CA CYS A 289 26.22 -4.40 56.15
C CYS A 289 24.78 -3.84 56.07
N SER A 290 23.94 -4.33 55.19
CA SER A 290 23.04 -5.48 55.43
C SER A 290 22.02 -5.73 54.30
N THR A 291 21.71 -6.97 54.19
CA THR A 291 20.82 -7.74 53.32
C THR A 291 19.34 -7.37 53.39
N GLY A 292 18.65 -7.58 52.27
CA GLY A 292 17.21 -7.71 52.22
C GLY A 292 16.70 -7.82 50.78
N GLY A 293 16.41 -9.07 50.35
CA GLY A 293 15.90 -9.34 49.03
C GLY A 293 14.39 -9.20 48.98
N GLU A 294 13.93 -8.80 47.83
CA GLU A 294 12.55 -9.07 47.40
C GLU A 294 12.48 -9.16 45.87
N GLN A 295 11.91 -10.23 45.42
CA GLN A 295 11.83 -10.67 44.06
C GLN A 295 10.54 -10.11 43.46
N PRO A 296 10.57 -9.42 42.31
CA PRO A 296 9.33 -9.05 41.65
C PRO A 296 8.81 -10.19 40.75
N ALA A 297 7.52 -10.41 40.87
CA ALA A 297 6.74 -11.36 40.08
C ALA A 297 6.71 -11.02 38.57
N ALA A 298 6.63 -12.07 37.75
CA ALA A 298 6.49 -11.99 36.30
C ALA A 298 5.20 -11.30 35.87
N PRO A 299 5.20 -10.53 34.79
CA PRO A 299 3.97 -9.96 34.25
C PRO A 299 3.16 -11.01 33.50
N ALA A 300 1.87 -11.01 33.79
CA ALA A 300 0.87 -11.81 33.12
C ALA A 300 0.75 -11.44 31.66
N THR A 301 0.64 -12.45 30.83
CA THR A 301 0.25 -12.36 29.42
C THR A 301 -1.14 -11.75 29.31
N THR A 302 -1.22 -10.57 28.72
CA THR A 302 -2.48 -9.95 28.35
C THR A 302 -2.94 -10.55 27.02
N SER A 303 -4.03 -11.29 27.05
CA SER A 303 -4.80 -11.66 25.86
C SER A 303 -5.20 -10.41 25.09
N ALA A 304 -4.93 -10.41 23.80
CA ALA A 304 -5.41 -9.40 22.88
C ALA A 304 -6.95 -9.40 22.87
N ALA A 305 -7.51 -8.23 23.04
CA ALA A 305 -8.94 -8.00 22.92
C ALA A 305 -9.37 -8.21 21.46
N THR A 306 -10.30 -9.11 21.24
CA THR A 306 -11.06 -9.26 20.00
C THR A 306 -11.90 -8.00 19.77
N GLY A 307 -11.49 -7.20 18.80
CA GLY A 307 -12.30 -6.12 18.22
C GLY A 307 -12.82 -6.55 16.87
N ASP A 308 -14.10 -6.29 16.67
CA ASP A 308 -14.82 -6.39 15.39
C ASP A 308 -14.78 -7.73 14.61
N GLY A 309 -15.70 -8.57 14.94
CA GLY A 309 -16.57 -9.49 14.15
C GLY A 309 -16.04 -10.30 12.96
N VAL A 310 -14.75 -10.32 12.68
CA VAL A 310 -14.19 -11.24 11.69
C VAL A 310 -13.86 -12.55 12.38
N ALA A 311 -14.61 -13.61 12.11
CA ALA A 311 -14.24 -14.94 12.54
C ALA A 311 -12.90 -15.32 11.88
N ILE A 312 -11.83 -15.40 12.68
CA ILE A 312 -10.55 -15.91 12.20
C ILE A 312 -10.72 -17.40 11.98
N GLU A 313 -10.56 -17.85 10.75
CA GLU A 313 -10.60 -19.27 10.39
C GLU A 313 -9.49 -20.03 11.13
N ASP A 314 -9.76 -21.30 11.52
CA ASP A 314 -8.79 -22.14 12.22
C ASP A 314 -7.48 -22.25 11.42
N GLY A 315 -6.37 -21.81 12.01
CA GLY A 315 -5.04 -21.82 11.39
C GLY A 315 -4.66 -20.52 10.65
N ALA A 316 -5.58 -19.58 10.47
CA ALA A 316 -5.26 -18.27 9.92
C ALA A 316 -4.68 -17.33 10.99
N ARG A 317 -3.74 -16.49 10.57
CA ARG A 317 -3.15 -15.44 11.41
C ARG A 317 -3.31 -14.09 10.74
N GLU A 318 -3.66 -13.09 11.51
CA GLU A 318 -3.63 -11.70 11.02
C GLU A 318 -2.19 -11.20 10.94
N ILE A 319 -1.87 -10.52 9.85
CA ILE A 319 -0.54 -9.99 9.55
C ILE A 319 -0.60 -8.49 9.28
N ALA A 320 0.54 -7.81 9.38
CA ALA A 320 0.59 -6.35 9.33
C ALA A 320 0.45 -5.73 7.93
N SER A 321 0.69 -6.49 6.87
CA SER A 321 0.65 -6.03 5.47
C SER A 321 0.25 -7.15 4.53
N ALA A 322 -0.22 -6.81 3.33
CA ALA A 322 -0.50 -7.77 2.27
C ALA A 322 0.76 -8.59 1.94
N LEU A 323 0.55 -9.88 1.69
CA LEU A 323 1.57 -10.79 1.16
C LEU A 323 1.22 -11.12 -0.28
N THR A 324 2.16 -10.93 -1.19
CA THR A 324 2.02 -11.39 -2.57
C THR A 324 2.46 -12.84 -2.66
N LYS A 325 1.53 -13.71 -3.01
CA LYS A 325 1.79 -15.12 -3.31
C LYS A 325 1.36 -15.46 -4.72
N LEU A 326 2.11 -16.30 -5.38
CA LEU A 326 1.86 -16.73 -6.75
C LEU A 326 1.53 -18.22 -6.75
N VAL A 327 0.32 -18.55 -7.18
CA VAL A 327 -0.07 -19.95 -7.41
C VAL A 327 0.41 -20.34 -8.80
N LEU A 328 1.26 -21.35 -8.85
CA LEU A 328 1.93 -21.83 -10.06
C LEU A 328 1.42 -23.22 -10.38
N VAL A 329 1.23 -23.49 -11.66
CA VAL A 329 0.78 -24.81 -12.14
C VAL A 329 1.57 -25.22 -13.38
N ASP A 330 2.09 -26.44 -13.37
CA ASP A 330 2.55 -27.13 -14.58
C ASP A 330 1.32 -27.68 -15.32
N PRO A 331 0.98 -27.15 -16.48
CA PRO A 331 -0.25 -27.55 -17.19
C PRO A 331 -0.26 -28.99 -17.66
N ALA A 332 0.89 -29.63 -17.82
CA ALA A 332 0.99 -30.99 -18.32
C ALA A 332 0.82 -32.05 -17.20
N THR A 333 1.35 -31.78 -16.03
CA THR A 333 1.34 -32.72 -14.90
C THR A 333 0.33 -32.34 -13.83
N GLY A 334 -0.11 -31.08 -13.79
CA GLY A 334 -0.91 -30.51 -12.71
C GLY A 334 -0.15 -30.33 -11.41
N ASP A 335 1.18 -30.43 -11.46
CA ASP A 335 2.01 -30.05 -10.30
C ASP A 335 1.71 -28.61 -9.95
N THR A 336 1.31 -28.40 -8.70
CA THR A 336 0.88 -27.09 -8.19
C THR A 336 1.69 -26.72 -6.97
N SER A 337 2.21 -25.50 -6.99
CA SER A 337 2.92 -24.89 -5.87
C SER A 337 2.45 -23.45 -5.64
N VAL A 338 2.72 -22.96 -4.44
CA VAL A 338 2.53 -21.54 -4.09
C VAL A 338 3.89 -20.96 -3.76
N TYR A 339 4.26 -19.92 -4.50
CA TYR A 339 5.50 -19.19 -4.32
C TYR A 339 5.23 -17.93 -3.50
N ASP A 340 5.86 -17.82 -2.34
CA ASP A 340 5.86 -16.61 -1.53
C ASP A 340 6.88 -15.62 -2.11
N ALA A 341 6.41 -14.53 -2.71
CA ALA A 341 7.27 -13.56 -3.36
C ALA A 341 8.05 -12.69 -2.35
N VAL A 342 7.67 -12.68 -1.06
CA VAL A 342 8.36 -11.94 -0.01
C VAL A 342 9.52 -12.75 0.54
N ASP A 343 9.25 -14.01 0.95
CA ASP A 343 10.22 -14.89 1.58
C ASP A 343 11.03 -15.73 0.57
N GLU A 344 10.68 -15.67 -0.73
CA GLU A 344 11.27 -16.45 -1.83
C GLU A 344 11.22 -17.97 -1.56
N VAL A 345 10.10 -18.44 -1.01
CA VAL A 345 9.88 -19.85 -0.67
C VAL A 345 8.76 -20.41 -1.54
N GLU A 346 9.05 -21.54 -2.20
CA GLU A 346 8.06 -22.31 -2.95
C GLU A 346 7.54 -23.46 -2.09
N THR A 347 6.22 -23.53 -1.91
CA THR A 347 5.54 -24.57 -1.16
C THR A 347 4.73 -25.43 -2.12
N ARG A 348 5.06 -26.72 -2.25
CA ARG A 348 4.30 -27.67 -3.07
C ARG A 348 2.97 -27.99 -2.40
N VAL A 349 1.86 -27.88 -3.17
CA VAL A 349 0.51 -28.17 -2.69
C VAL A 349 0.04 -29.56 -3.12
N GLY A 350 0.25 -29.92 -4.39
CA GLY A 350 -0.18 -31.22 -4.90
C GLY A 350 0.09 -31.40 -6.40
N SER A 351 -0.48 -32.48 -6.94
CA SER A 351 -0.48 -32.76 -8.37
C SER A 351 -1.87 -33.28 -8.76
N TYR A 352 -2.50 -32.66 -9.76
CA TYR A 352 -3.94 -32.82 -10.04
C TYR A 352 -4.24 -33.30 -11.47
N GLY A 353 -3.22 -33.85 -12.17
CA GLY A 353 -3.33 -34.21 -13.58
C GLY A 353 -3.32 -32.99 -14.50
N PRO A 354 -3.53 -33.17 -15.79
CA PRO A 354 -3.47 -32.06 -16.74
C PRO A 354 -4.43 -30.92 -16.38
N VAL A 355 -3.90 -29.69 -16.36
CA VAL A 355 -4.66 -28.46 -16.07
C VAL A 355 -4.75 -27.61 -17.32
N THR A 356 -5.96 -27.32 -17.77
CA THR A 356 -6.19 -26.57 -19.01
C THR A 356 -6.42 -25.09 -18.77
N LYS A 357 -6.81 -24.69 -17.55
CA LYS A 357 -7.07 -23.30 -17.17
C LYS A 357 -6.83 -23.06 -15.69
N LEU A 358 -6.33 -21.88 -15.37
CA LEU A 358 -6.14 -21.38 -14.00
C LEU A 358 -6.77 -19.99 -13.92
N VAL A 359 -7.61 -19.76 -12.92
CA VAL A 359 -8.25 -18.46 -12.64
C VAL A 359 -8.15 -18.18 -11.15
N GLY A 360 -7.96 -16.94 -10.75
CA GLY A 360 -7.88 -16.52 -9.35
C GLY A 360 -9.01 -15.57 -8.95
N ASP A 361 -9.23 -15.43 -7.63
CA ASP A 361 -10.15 -14.45 -7.03
C ASP A 361 -9.48 -13.56 -5.95
N GLY A 362 -8.15 -13.56 -5.95
CA GLY A 362 -7.32 -12.82 -4.98
C GLY A 362 -6.96 -13.63 -3.72
N ARG A 363 -7.69 -14.69 -3.38
CA ARG A 363 -7.34 -15.66 -2.33
C ARG A 363 -7.19 -17.06 -2.89
N PHE A 364 -8.24 -17.53 -3.60
CA PHE A 364 -8.29 -18.88 -4.13
C PHE A 364 -7.89 -18.91 -5.59
N ALA A 365 -7.24 -20.00 -5.97
CA ALA A 365 -6.93 -20.35 -7.35
C ALA A 365 -7.78 -21.58 -7.76
N TYR A 366 -8.38 -21.50 -8.93
CA TYR A 366 -9.32 -22.48 -9.47
C TYR A 366 -8.70 -23.14 -10.70
N LEU A 367 -8.34 -24.41 -10.54
CA LEU A 367 -7.69 -25.21 -11.58
C LEU A 367 -8.74 -26.04 -12.31
N ARG A 368 -8.87 -25.86 -13.62
CA ARG A 368 -9.70 -26.72 -14.46
C ARG A 368 -8.95 -28.01 -14.78
N THR A 369 -9.44 -29.12 -14.23
CA THR A 369 -8.95 -30.47 -14.43
C THR A 369 -9.96 -31.30 -15.24
N ASP A 370 -9.62 -32.55 -15.55
CA ASP A 370 -10.54 -33.47 -16.22
C ASP A 370 -11.75 -33.84 -15.34
N ASP A 371 -11.60 -33.77 -14.01
CA ASP A 371 -12.60 -34.13 -13.01
C ASP A 371 -13.44 -32.91 -12.54
N GLY A 372 -13.28 -31.73 -13.15
CA GLY A 372 -13.97 -30.51 -12.75
C GLY A 372 -13.03 -29.37 -12.38
N THR A 373 -13.24 -28.75 -11.20
CA THR A 373 -12.41 -27.65 -10.70
C THR A 373 -11.81 -28.00 -9.35
N THR A 374 -10.49 -28.03 -9.27
CA THR A 374 -9.77 -28.09 -8.00
C THR A 374 -9.53 -26.68 -7.49
N VAL A 375 -9.81 -26.43 -6.21
CA VAL A 375 -9.65 -25.13 -5.54
C VAL A 375 -8.48 -25.17 -4.57
N ILE A 376 -7.54 -24.24 -4.76
CA ILE A 376 -6.36 -24.05 -3.92
C ILE A 376 -6.50 -22.74 -3.15
N ASP A 377 -6.33 -22.78 -1.83
CA ASP A 377 -6.09 -21.58 -1.04
C ASP A 377 -4.64 -21.14 -1.24
N GLY A 378 -4.41 -19.95 -1.75
CA GLY A 378 -3.07 -19.37 -1.94
C GLY A 378 -2.34 -19.04 -0.63
N GLY A 379 -3.03 -19.15 0.50
CA GLY A 379 -2.46 -18.97 1.83
C GLY A 379 -2.24 -17.51 2.22
N ALA A 380 -2.83 -16.56 1.51
CA ALA A 380 -2.89 -15.16 1.91
C ALA A 380 -4.12 -14.47 1.29
N TRP A 381 -4.71 -13.52 2.02
CA TRP A 381 -5.81 -12.69 1.49
C TRP A 381 -5.95 -11.38 2.23
N THR A 382 -6.62 -10.44 1.58
CA THR A 382 -6.99 -9.14 2.12
C THR A 382 -8.50 -9.08 2.30
N PHE A 383 -8.95 -8.69 3.48
CA PHE A 383 -10.36 -8.45 3.76
C PHE A 383 -10.62 -6.95 3.86
N ASP A 384 -11.52 -6.43 3.02
CA ASP A 384 -11.86 -5.01 2.93
C ASP A 384 -13.14 -4.72 3.70
N HIS A 385 -13.03 -3.98 4.82
CA HIS A 385 -14.18 -3.49 5.59
C HIS A 385 -14.79 -2.20 5.01
N GLY A 386 -14.20 -1.67 3.92
CA GLY A 386 -14.66 -0.43 3.29
C GLY A 386 -13.94 0.83 3.80
N ASP A 387 -13.55 0.87 5.04
CA ASP A 387 -12.77 1.95 5.69
C ASP A 387 -11.32 1.54 6.00
N HIS A 388 -11.05 0.24 6.20
CA HIS A 388 -9.71 -0.31 6.42
C HIS A 388 -9.60 -1.75 5.91
N TYR A 389 -8.35 -2.28 5.88
CA TYR A 389 -8.03 -3.63 5.43
C TYR A 389 -7.47 -4.46 6.57
N HIS A 390 -7.88 -5.74 6.62
CA HIS A 390 -7.21 -6.78 7.38
C HIS A 390 -6.48 -7.72 6.44
N TYR A 391 -5.28 -8.11 6.80
CA TYR A 391 -4.46 -9.02 6.03
C TYR A 391 -4.31 -10.32 6.79
N PHE A 392 -4.53 -11.43 6.12
CA PHE A 392 -4.47 -12.76 6.73
C PHE A 392 -3.51 -13.65 5.97
N ALA A 393 -2.87 -14.57 6.69
CA ALA A 393 -2.04 -15.62 6.14
C ALA A 393 -2.36 -16.97 6.77
N THR A 394 -2.30 -18.01 5.95
CA THR A 394 -2.40 -19.41 6.34
C THR A 394 -1.45 -20.26 5.51
N ASP A 395 -1.35 -21.55 5.78
CA ASP A 395 -0.58 -22.45 4.94
C ASP A 395 -1.35 -22.76 3.64
N PRO A 396 -0.69 -22.69 2.46
CA PRO A 396 -1.34 -23.03 1.20
C PRO A 396 -1.82 -24.47 1.18
N ALA A 397 -3.03 -24.71 0.68
CA ALA A 397 -3.59 -26.05 0.63
C ALA A 397 -4.70 -26.18 -0.42
N GLN A 398 -4.94 -27.42 -0.87
CA GLN A 398 -6.20 -27.74 -1.54
C GLN A 398 -7.34 -27.66 -0.53
N VAL A 399 -8.40 -26.91 -0.88
CA VAL A 399 -9.56 -26.72 0.00
C VAL A 399 -10.81 -27.40 -0.50
N ALA A 400 -10.96 -27.58 -1.82
CA ALA A 400 -12.16 -28.18 -2.40
C ALA A 400 -11.92 -28.79 -3.78
N THR A 401 -12.89 -29.60 -4.22
CA THR A 401 -13.10 -29.98 -5.61
C THR A 401 -14.58 -29.76 -5.93
N VAL A 402 -14.87 -29.18 -7.10
CA VAL A 402 -16.22 -28.84 -7.58
C VAL A 402 -16.41 -29.44 -8.95
N ASP A 403 -17.56 -30.04 -9.22
CA ASP A 403 -17.84 -30.77 -10.48
C ASP A 403 -17.92 -29.84 -11.71
N VAL A 404 -18.21 -28.53 -11.51
CA VAL A 404 -18.30 -27.55 -12.61
C VAL A 404 -16.90 -27.18 -13.12
N PRO A 405 -16.58 -27.47 -14.41
CA PRO A 405 -15.27 -27.13 -14.98
C PRO A 405 -15.16 -25.63 -15.23
N VAL A 406 -14.31 -24.95 -14.48
CA VAL A 406 -14.21 -23.49 -14.49
C VAL A 406 -13.82 -22.93 -15.86
N ALA A 407 -14.57 -21.92 -16.31
CA ALA A 407 -14.22 -21.04 -17.42
C ALA A 407 -13.97 -19.60 -16.94
N SER A 408 -14.72 -19.14 -15.94
CA SER A 408 -14.52 -17.84 -15.30
C SER A 408 -14.96 -17.88 -13.84
N VAL A 409 -14.36 -17.01 -13.04
CA VAL A 409 -14.67 -16.80 -11.63
C VAL A 409 -15.02 -15.34 -11.42
N SER A 410 -16.02 -15.10 -10.60
CA SER A 410 -16.29 -13.76 -10.04
C SER A 410 -16.58 -13.92 -8.56
N ALA A 411 -15.95 -13.11 -7.73
CA ALA A 411 -16.08 -13.22 -6.29
C ALA A 411 -16.38 -11.87 -5.61
N SER A 412 -17.09 -11.96 -4.50
CA SER A 412 -17.19 -10.91 -3.48
C SER A 412 -16.53 -11.40 -2.19
N ASN A 413 -16.62 -10.63 -1.11
CA ASN A 413 -16.12 -11.09 0.18
C ASN A 413 -16.87 -12.35 0.70
N HIS A 414 -18.11 -12.59 0.26
CA HIS A 414 -18.99 -13.63 0.80
C HIS A 414 -19.33 -14.75 -0.20
N VAL A 415 -19.32 -14.47 -1.49
CA VAL A 415 -19.81 -15.40 -2.51
C VAL A 415 -18.83 -15.51 -3.65
N VAL A 416 -18.60 -16.74 -4.10
CA VAL A 416 -17.89 -17.07 -5.35
C VAL A 416 -18.92 -17.60 -6.35
N ALA A 417 -18.87 -17.12 -7.58
CA ALA A 417 -19.60 -17.66 -8.71
C ALA A 417 -18.61 -18.30 -9.69
N LEU A 418 -18.61 -19.62 -9.78
CA LEU A 418 -17.89 -20.39 -10.78
C LEU A 418 -18.80 -20.59 -12.00
N ARG A 419 -18.29 -20.28 -13.19
CA ARG A 419 -19.04 -20.47 -14.42
C ARG A 419 -18.26 -21.35 -15.39
N SER A 420 -18.93 -22.36 -15.96
CA SER A 420 -18.39 -23.21 -17.03
C SER A 420 -18.55 -22.59 -18.41
N GLU A 421 -17.89 -23.16 -19.42
CA GLU A 421 -18.09 -22.78 -20.82
C GLU A 421 -19.51 -23.13 -21.34
N SER A 422 -20.13 -24.16 -20.78
CA SER A 422 -21.52 -24.52 -21.07
C SER A 422 -22.56 -23.53 -20.51
N GLY A 423 -22.11 -22.61 -19.64
CA GLY A 423 -22.95 -21.63 -18.95
C GLY A 423 -23.51 -22.11 -17.62
N GLU A 424 -23.12 -23.30 -17.15
CA GLU A 424 -23.45 -23.77 -15.81
C GLU A 424 -22.75 -22.89 -14.78
N VAL A 425 -23.43 -22.55 -13.68
CA VAL A 425 -22.93 -21.69 -12.63
C VAL A 425 -23.13 -22.36 -11.28
N GLU A 426 -22.05 -22.50 -10.54
CA GLU A 426 -22.01 -22.90 -9.14
C GLU A 426 -21.76 -21.69 -8.25
N LEU A 427 -22.60 -21.51 -7.24
CA LEU A 427 -22.39 -20.48 -6.19
C LEU A 427 -21.84 -21.15 -4.95
N ILE A 428 -20.77 -20.59 -4.41
CA ILE A 428 -20.11 -21.11 -3.21
C ILE A 428 -20.02 -20.00 -2.16
N ASP A 429 -20.34 -20.34 -0.93
CA ASP A 429 -20.08 -19.50 0.23
C ASP A 429 -18.56 -19.40 0.46
N ARG A 430 -18.01 -18.20 0.31
CA ARG A 430 -16.55 -17.97 0.32
C ARG A 430 -15.92 -18.19 1.69
N GLU A 431 -16.64 -17.89 2.78
CA GLU A 431 -16.14 -18.11 4.13
C GLU A 431 -16.05 -19.60 4.44
N LYS A 432 -17.08 -20.35 4.05
CA LYS A 432 -17.10 -21.81 4.21
C LYS A 432 -16.07 -22.50 3.33
N LEU A 433 -15.79 -21.97 2.15
CA LEU A 433 -14.72 -22.48 1.30
C LEU A 433 -13.35 -22.42 2.00
N GLY A 434 -13.07 -21.32 2.73
CA GLY A 434 -11.87 -21.20 3.57
C GLY A 434 -11.78 -22.25 4.66
N THR A 435 -12.91 -22.72 5.20
CA THR A 435 -12.98 -23.84 6.16
C THR A 435 -13.06 -25.21 5.49
N ARG A 436 -12.77 -25.32 4.20
CA ARG A 436 -12.78 -26.54 3.38
C ARG A 436 -14.17 -27.18 3.22
N THR A 437 -15.21 -26.35 3.23
CA THR A 437 -16.59 -26.80 3.05
C THR A 437 -17.18 -26.13 1.81
N VAL A 438 -17.68 -26.93 0.85
CA VAL A 438 -18.39 -26.42 -0.33
C VAL A 438 -19.87 -26.40 0.00
N GLU A 439 -20.40 -25.20 0.22
CA GLU A 439 -21.82 -24.99 0.46
C GLU A 439 -22.31 -23.79 -0.37
N ALA A 440 -23.55 -23.87 -0.81
CA ALA A 440 -24.19 -22.75 -1.49
C ALA A 440 -24.52 -21.64 -0.50
N PRO A 441 -24.40 -20.35 -0.88
CA PRO A 441 -24.80 -19.23 -0.02
C PRO A 441 -26.33 -19.26 0.23
N GLU A 442 -26.74 -18.97 1.46
CA GLU A 442 -28.15 -18.96 1.82
C GLU A 442 -28.92 -17.86 1.06
N GLY A 443 -30.09 -18.21 0.56
CA GLY A 443 -31.01 -17.25 -0.06
C GLY A 443 -30.62 -16.72 -1.45
N LEU A 444 -29.52 -17.20 -2.03
CA LEU A 444 -29.10 -16.83 -3.38
C LEU A 444 -29.29 -17.99 -4.36
N THR A 445 -29.90 -17.69 -5.50
CA THR A 445 -30.07 -18.62 -6.61
C THR A 445 -29.76 -17.92 -7.92
N VAL A 446 -29.13 -18.64 -8.84
CA VAL A 446 -28.86 -18.10 -10.19
C VAL A 446 -30.15 -18.12 -11.00
N PRO A 447 -30.58 -16.98 -11.57
CA PRO A 447 -31.74 -16.95 -12.46
C PRO A 447 -31.50 -17.82 -13.68
N PRO A 448 -32.54 -18.54 -14.18
CA PRO A 448 -32.41 -19.36 -15.37
C PRO A 448 -32.07 -18.51 -16.59
N GLY A 449 -31.15 -19.00 -17.43
CA GLY A 449 -30.70 -18.30 -18.64
C GLY A 449 -29.72 -17.16 -18.40
N ALA A 450 -29.07 -17.11 -17.27
CA ALA A 450 -28.00 -16.16 -17.00
C ALA A 450 -26.76 -16.43 -17.87
N ALA A 451 -26.37 -15.45 -18.68
CA ALA A 451 -25.20 -15.50 -19.54
C ALA A 451 -23.94 -14.97 -18.81
N ALA A 452 -24.10 -14.08 -17.83
CA ALA A 452 -23.05 -13.66 -16.91
C ALA A 452 -23.62 -13.55 -15.50
N VAL A 453 -22.80 -13.88 -14.49
CA VAL A 453 -23.17 -13.84 -13.06
C VAL A 453 -22.00 -13.25 -12.28
N VAL A 454 -22.27 -12.21 -11.52
CA VAL A 454 -21.26 -11.53 -10.69
C VAL A 454 -21.84 -11.26 -9.29
N PRO A 455 -21.22 -11.76 -8.23
CA PRO A 455 -21.58 -11.40 -6.88
C PRO A 455 -21.40 -9.89 -6.62
N TYR A 456 -22.39 -9.25 -6.01
CA TYR A 456 -22.39 -7.83 -5.67
C TYR A 456 -22.91 -7.62 -4.25
N GLY A 457 -22.00 -7.58 -3.29
CA GLY A 457 -22.33 -7.67 -1.88
C GLY A 457 -22.99 -9.02 -1.57
N ALA A 458 -24.17 -8.99 -0.93
CA ALA A 458 -24.99 -10.16 -0.65
C ALA A 458 -26.00 -10.50 -1.78
N ARG A 459 -25.80 -10.03 -3.01
CA ARG A 459 -26.68 -10.17 -4.16
C ARG A 459 -25.93 -10.67 -5.38
N LEU A 460 -26.66 -11.02 -6.44
CA LEU A 460 -26.10 -11.35 -7.74
C LEU A 460 -26.53 -10.32 -8.78
N LEU A 461 -25.57 -9.76 -9.50
CA LEU A 461 -25.82 -9.07 -10.74
C LEU A 461 -25.69 -10.09 -11.88
N THR A 462 -26.71 -10.19 -12.72
CA THR A 462 -26.76 -11.15 -13.82
C THR A 462 -27.11 -10.46 -15.13
N VAL A 463 -26.59 -11.00 -16.23
CA VAL A 463 -27.00 -10.64 -17.58
C VAL A 463 -27.63 -11.87 -18.19
N THR A 464 -28.87 -11.75 -18.70
CA THR A 464 -29.54 -12.85 -19.36
C THR A 464 -29.01 -13.05 -20.80
N ALA A 465 -29.31 -14.19 -21.42
CA ALA A 465 -28.98 -14.43 -22.82
C ALA A 465 -29.60 -13.41 -23.78
N ALA A 466 -30.73 -12.78 -23.39
CA ALA A 466 -31.36 -11.68 -24.14
C ALA A 466 -30.67 -10.33 -23.93
N GLY A 467 -29.67 -10.24 -23.04
CA GLY A 467 -28.93 -9.01 -22.73
C GLY A 467 -29.54 -8.16 -21.61
N GLN A 468 -30.60 -8.62 -20.94
CA GLN A 468 -31.21 -7.90 -19.82
C GLN A 468 -30.33 -8.00 -18.59
N ILE A 469 -30.14 -6.87 -17.91
CA ILE A 469 -29.39 -6.80 -16.65
C ILE A 469 -30.36 -6.95 -15.50
N GLN A 470 -30.06 -7.85 -14.56
CA GLN A 470 -30.92 -8.15 -13.42
C GLN A 470 -30.11 -8.19 -12.14
N VAL A 471 -30.74 -7.85 -11.02
CA VAL A 471 -30.20 -8.08 -9.68
C VAL A 471 -31.09 -9.05 -8.91
N THR A 472 -30.49 -10.07 -8.33
CA THR A 472 -31.18 -11.10 -7.53
C THR A 472 -30.66 -11.03 -6.10
N GLY A 473 -31.56 -10.97 -5.13
CA GLY A 473 -31.27 -11.00 -3.70
C GLY A 473 -32.54 -11.06 -2.88
N ASP A 474 -32.47 -11.59 -1.65
CA ASP A 474 -33.60 -11.77 -0.75
C ASP A 474 -34.81 -12.52 -1.38
N GLY A 475 -34.51 -13.46 -2.30
CA GLY A 475 -35.52 -14.26 -3.00
C GLY A 475 -36.26 -13.51 -4.13
N ALA A 476 -35.88 -12.28 -4.47
CA ALA A 476 -36.47 -11.48 -5.53
C ALA A 476 -35.46 -11.14 -6.64
N THR A 477 -35.93 -11.09 -7.88
CA THR A 477 -35.16 -10.63 -9.03
C THR A 477 -35.80 -9.35 -9.57
N THR A 478 -34.98 -8.31 -9.74
CA THR A 478 -35.41 -7.00 -10.26
C THR A 478 -34.57 -6.65 -11.48
N GLU A 479 -35.24 -6.12 -12.52
CA GLU A 479 -34.57 -5.66 -13.72
C GLU A 479 -33.89 -4.30 -13.50
N VAL A 480 -32.65 -4.16 -13.99
CA VAL A 480 -31.90 -2.91 -14.00
C VAL A 480 -31.96 -2.34 -15.41
N ALA A 481 -32.40 -1.09 -15.55
CA ALA A 481 -32.55 -0.46 -16.86
C ALA A 481 -31.19 -0.38 -17.58
N GLY A 482 -31.08 -1.06 -18.72
CA GLY A 482 -29.87 -1.17 -19.54
C GLY A 482 -29.78 -2.51 -20.24
N GLU A 483 -28.94 -2.61 -21.24
CA GLU A 483 -28.79 -3.83 -22.06
C GLU A 483 -27.31 -4.13 -22.28
N CYS A 484 -26.94 -5.41 -22.16
CA CYS A 484 -25.61 -5.94 -22.47
C CYS A 484 -25.77 -7.24 -23.29
N ARG A 485 -25.72 -7.14 -24.61
CA ARG A 485 -25.84 -8.30 -25.50
C ARG A 485 -24.52 -9.05 -25.55
N ASN A 486 -24.62 -10.39 -25.54
CA ASN A 486 -23.49 -11.32 -25.65
C ASN A 486 -22.33 -10.95 -24.67
N PRO A 487 -22.54 -11.03 -23.34
CA PRO A 487 -21.50 -10.71 -22.40
C PRO A 487 -20.30 -11.66 -22.57
N SER A 488 -19.12 -11.10 -22.86
CA SER A 488 -17.88 -11.84 -23.10
C SER A 488 -17.01 -11.92 -21.84
N TRP A 489 -17.05 -10.90 -21.01
CA TRP A 489 -16.34 -10.83 -19.73
C TRP A 489 -17.13 -9.99 -18.72
N ALA A 490 -16.83 -10.19 -17.46
CA ALA A 490 -17.43 -9.43 -16.37
C ALA A 490 -16.42 -9.24 -15.24
N ILE A 491 -16.24 -7.99 -14.80
CA ILE A 491 -15.22 -7.61 -13.81
C ILE A 491 -15.88 -6.85 -12.66
N PRO A 492 -15.84 -7.38 -11.44
CA PRO A 492 -16.18 -6.63 -10.25
C PRO A 492 -15.05 -5.65 -9.91
N THR A 493 -15.41 -4.39 -9.68
CA THR A 493 -14.52 -3.38 -9.13
C THR A 493 -14.94 -3.03 -7.70
N ARG A 494 -14.20 -2.21 -7.00
CA ARG A 494 -14.55 -1.83 -5.62
C ARG A 494 -15.98 -1.26 -5.47
N ARG A 495 -16.53 -0.60 -6.51
CA ARG A 495 -17.82 0.12 -6.44
C ARG A 495 -18.75 -0.11 -7.63
N ALA A 496 -18.41 -1.01 -8.51
CA ALA A 496 -19.17 -1.28 -9.71
C ALA A 496 -18.94 -2.70 -10.19
N VAL A 497 -19.82 -3.15 -11.08
CA VAL A 497 -19.56 -4.30 -11.94
C VAL A 497 -19.54 -3.81 -13.38
N VAL A 498 -18.57 -4.25 -14.15
CA VAL A 498 -18.45 -3.91 -15.58
C VAL A 498 -18.61 -5.17 -16.40
N PHE A 499 -19.58 -5.16 -17.30
CA PHE A 499 -19.84 -6.23 -18.27
C PHE A 499 -19.34 -5.82 -19.65
N GLY A 500 -18.52 -6.64 -20.28
CA GLY A 500 -18.14 -6.46 -21.69
C GLY A 500 -19.20 -7.03 -22.62
N CYS A 501 -19.68 -6.24 -23.56
CA CYS A 501 -20.79 -6.53 -24.44
C CYS A 501 -20.39 -6.31 -25.91
N ASP A 502 -21.16 -6.79 -26.87
CA ASP A 502 -20.89 -6.61 -28.30
C ASP A 502 -20.66 -5.15 -28.72
N SER A 503 -21.43 -4.22 -28.13
CA SER A 503 -21.39 -2.80 -28.49
C SER A 503 -20.39 -1.98 -27.66
N GLY A 504 -19.68 -2.59 -26.71
CA GLY A 504 -18.80 -1.91 -25.78
C GLY A 504 -18.82 -2.56 -24.42
N ALA A 505 -19.04 -1.78 -23.36
CA ALA A 505 -19.25 -2.32 -22.03
C ALA A 505 -20.39 -1.59 -21.31
N VAL A 506 -20.88 -2.17 -20.23
CA VAL A 506 -21.87 -1.56 -19.35
C VAL A 506 -21.37 -1.58 -17.93
N ARG A 507 -21.36 -0.42 -17.28
CA ARG A 507 -20.97 -0.25 -15.88
C ARG A 507 -22.20 -0.15 -15.00
N VAL A 508 -22.37 -1.08 -14.07
CA VAL A 508 -23.46 -1.08 -13.09
C VAL A 508 -22.95 -0.56 -11.77
N THR A 509 -23.60 0.48 -11.25
CA THR A 509 -23.25 1.13 -9.97
C THR A 509 -24.51 1.39 -9.16
N GLY A 510 -24.35 1.57 -7.86
CA GLY A 510 -25.43 1.97 -6.93
C GLY A 510 -25.50 1.10 -5.71
N GLY A 511 -26.38 1.49 -4.79
CA GLY A 511 -26.70 0.71 -3.60
C GLY A 511 -27.76 -0.35 -3.85
N ALA A 512 -28.22 -0.97 -2.78
CA ALA A 512 -29.15 -2.10 -2.84
C ALA A 512 -30.50 -1.83 -3.58
N GLN A 513 -30.93 -0.57 -3.67
CA GLN A 513 -32.24 -0.19 -4.26
C GLN A 513 -32.14 0.72 -5.50
N ASP A 514 -30.96 1.33 -5.76
CA ASP A 514 -30.80 2.34 -6.80
C ASP A 514 -29.65 1.97 -7.77
N LEU A 515 -29.73 0.78 -8.36
CA LEU A 515 -28.76 0.34 -9.37
C LEU A 515 -28.96 1.08 -10.68
N THR A 516 -27.87 1.58 -11.25
CA THR A 516 -27.85 2.27 -12.54
C THR A 516 -26.84 1.62 -13.46
N ALA A 517 -27.30 1.19 -14.63
CA ALA A 517 -26.44 0.69 -15.69
C ALA A 517 -26.08 1.83 -16.66
N THR A 518 -24.83 2.07 -16.87
CA THR A 518 -24.29 3.12 -17.74
C THR A 518 -23.56 2.48 -18.92
N PRO A 519 -24.02 2.68 -20.16
CA PRO A 519 -23.35 2.15 -21.33
C PRO A 519 -22.04 2.89 -21.63
N MET A 520 -21.05 2.16 -22.11
CA MET A 520 -19.73 2.63 -22.54
C MET A 520 -19.44 2.05 -23.92
N PRO A 521 -19.99 2.65 -25.00
CA PRO A 521 -19.86 2.10 -26.34
C PRO A 521 -18.42 2.20 -26.85
N TYR A 522 -18.02 1.27 -27.72
CA TYR A 522 -16.77 1.41 -28.47
C TYR A 522 -16.78 2.68 -29.33
N PRO A 523 -15.63 3.33 -29.54
CA PRO A 523 -15.52 4.45 -30.49
C PRO A 523 -15.96 4.03 -31.90
N THR A 524 -16.50 4.96 -32.65
CA THR A 524 -17.03 4.71 -34.01
C THR A 524 -15.94 4.31 -35.02
N ASP A 525 -14.71 4.73 -34.77
CA ASP A 525 -13.51 4.45 -35.55
C ASP A 525 -12.68 3.27 -34.99
N ALA A 526 -13.25 2.55 -34.02
CA ALA A 526 -12.56 1.45 -33.36
C ALA A 526 -12.29 0.27 -34.30
N PRO A 527 -11.14 -0.42 -34.18
CA PRO A 527 -10.85 -1.67 -34.87
C PRO A 527 -12.00 -2.68 -34.68
N PRO A 528 -12.28 -3.56 -35.65
CA PRO A 528 -13.40 -4.50 -35.55
C PRO A 528 -13.18 -5.62 -34.52
N GLN A 529 -11.92 -5.95 -34.22
CA GLN A 529 -11.56 -7.00 -33.27
C GLN A 529 -11.86 -6.53 -31.84
N ARG A 530 -12.54 -7.35 -31.06
CA ARG A 530 -12.96 -7.06 -29.69
C ARG A 530 -12.26 -7.98 -28.71
N PRO A 531 -11.87 -7.50 -27.52
CA PRO A 531 -11.28 -8.36 -26.50
C PRO A 531 -12.36 -9.27 -25.90
N THR A 532 -12.04 -10.55 -25.81
CA THR A 532 -12.88 -11.55 -25.13
C THR A 532 -12.52 -11.74 -23.68
N GLN A 533 -11.40 -11.18 -23.26
CA GLN A 533 -10.91 -11.14 -21.89
C GLN A 533 -10.23 -9.79 -21.64
N MET A 534 -10.39 -9.28 -20.43
CA MET A 534 -9.72 -8.08 -19.95
C MET A 534 -9.06 -8.40 -18.62
N ASP A 535 -7.83 -7.96 -18.46
CA ASP A 535 -7.04 -8.13 -17.26
C ASP A 535 -6.87 -6.78 -16.55
N HIS A 536 -6.68 -6.82 -15.25
CA HIS A 536 -6.58 -5.62 -14.43
C HIS A 536 -5.88 -5.92 -13.11
N ARG A 537 -5.37 -4.89 -12.47
CA ARG A 537 -5.05 -4.97 -11.05
C ARG A 537 -6.34 -5.18 -10.25
N ASP A 538 -6.30 -6.05 -9.23
CA ASP A 538 -7.48 -6.33 -8.42
C ASP A 538 -8.21 -5.06 -8.00
N ARG A 539 -9.55 -5.06 -8.12
CA ARG A 539 -10.48 -3.95 -7.79
C ARG A 539 -10.21 -2.62 -8.51
N ALA A 540 -9.32 -2.56 -9.50
CA ALA A 540 -9.12 -1.36 -10.32
C ALA A 540 -10.33 -1.09 -11.22
N ASP A 541 -10.45 0.15 -11.70
CA ASP A 541 -11.49 0.57 -12.65
C ASP A 541 -10.96 0.73 -14.09
N VAL A 542 -9.68 0.41 -14.32
CA VAL A 542 -9.03 0.43 -15.64
C VAL A 542 -8.63 -1.00 -15.99
N PHE A 543 -8.97 -1.43 -17.17
CA PHE A 543 -8.77 -2.79 -17.67
C PHE A 543 -8.00 -2.77 -18.97
N ALA A 544 -7.18 -3.78 -19.24
CA ALA A 544 -6.48 -3.96 -20.51
C ALA A 544 -6.72 -5.37 -21.05
N GLY A 545 -6.71 -5.51 -22.38
CA GLY A 545 -6.83 -6.81 -23.02
C GLY A 545 -6.32 -6.76 -24.45
N THR A 546 -6.06 -7.92 -25.05
CA THR A 546 -5.57 -8.04 -26.41
C THR A 546 -6.64 -8.61 -27.33
N ALA A 547 -6.69 -8.15 -28.58
CA ALA A 547 -7.50 -8.69 -29.65
C ALA A 547 -6.78 -8.52 -30.99
N GLU A 548 -6.32 -9.61 -31.60
CA GLU A 548 -5.70 -9.68 -32.93
C GLU A 548 -4.85 -8.45 -33.32
N GLY A 549 -3.74 -8.23 -32.59
CA GLY A 549 -2.80 -7.14 -32.87
C GLY A 549 -3.24 -5.76 -32.38
N THR A 550 -4.28 -5.70 -31.56
CA THR A 550 -4.74 -4.49 -30.89
C THR A 550 -4.78 -4.70 -29.37
N VAL A 551 -4.21 -3.77 -28.65
CA VAL A 551 -4.35 -3.67 -27.20
C VAL A 551 -5.48 -2.70 -26.89
N TRP A 552 -6.45 -3.16 -26.13
CA TRP A 552 -7.59 -2.39 -25.68
C TRP A 552 -7.42 -1.99 -24.21
N VAL A 553 -7.73 -0.74 -23.92
CA VAL A 553 -7.77 -0.23 -22.55
C VAL A 553 -9.11 0.44 -22.32
N LEU A 554 -9.80 0.07 -21.25
CA LEU A 554 -11.04 0.70 -20.80
C LEU A 554 -10.81 1.38 -19.45
N ASP A 555 -10.94 2.70 -19.40
CA ASP A 555 -11.18 3.41 -18.14
C ASP A 555 -12.71 3.46 -17.91
N SER A 556 -13.20 2.60 -17.02
CA SER A 556 -14.63 2.46 -16.76
C SER A 556 -15.23 3.67 -16.02
N ARG A 557 -14.41 4.48 -15.35
CA ARG A 557 -14.84 5.73 -14.69
C ARG A 557 -15.00 6.86 -15.67
N GLN A 558 -13.99 7.06 -16.52
CA GLN A 558 -14.03 8.07 -17.57
C GLN A 558 -14.91 7.65 -18.74
N ARG A 559 -15.32 6.36 -18.78
CA ARG A 559 -16.09 5.74 -19.87
C ARG A 559 -15.36 5.84 -21.20
N LEU A 560 -14.04 5.68 -21.13
CA LEU A 560 -13.16 5.90 -22.27
C LEU A 560 -12.51 4.60 -22.69
N TRP A 561 -12.73 4.24 -23.95
CA TRP A 561 -12.00 3.18 -24.63
C TRP A 561 -10.80 3.76 -25.38
N THR A 562 -9.65 3.14 -25.23
CA THR A 562 -8.44 3.42 -26.01
C THR A 562 -7.97 2.16 -26.68
N SER A 563 -7.66 2.23 -27.97
CA SER A 563 -7.04 1.14 -28.75
C SER A 563 -5.63 1.54 -29.17
N ILE A 564 -4.68 0.62 -29.01
CA ILE A 564 -3.26 0.79 -29.38
C ILE A 564 -2.90 -0.36 -30.31
N SER A 565 -2.36 -0.06 -31.50
CA SER A 565 -1.94 -1.08 -32.45
C SER A 565 -0.60 -1.70 -32.03
N VAL A 566 -0.63 -2.99 -31.66
CA VAL A 566 0.54 -3.78 -31.32
C VAL A 566 0.36 -5.17 -31.93
N PRO A 567 0.78 -5.36 -33.18
CA PRO A 567 0.46 -6.58 -33.97
C PRO A 567 0.96 -7.89 -33.36
N ASP A 568 1.99 -7.84 -32.55
CA ASP A 568 2.64 -8.98 -31.90
C ASP A 568 2.34 -9.09 -30.40
N ALA A 569 1.30 -8.39 -29.90
CA ALA A 569 0.86 -8.47 -28.51
C ALA A 569 0.36 -9.88 -28.15
N VAL A 570 0.87 -10.41 -27.03
CA VAL A 570 0.48 -11.71 -26.45
C VAL A 570 -0.39 -11.52 -25.23
N ALA A 571 0.05 -10.66 -24.30
CA ALA A 571 -0.68 -10.32 -23.07
C ALA A 571 -0.59 -8.83 -22.82
N ALA A 572 -1.61 -8.28 -22.16
CA ALA A 572 -1.63 -6.88 -21.75
C ALA A 572 -2.31 -6.75 -20.38
N ASN A 573 -1.76 -5.92 -19.51
CA ASN A 573 -2.36 -5.58 -18.22
C ASN A 573 -2.01 -4.14 -17.83
N THR A 574 -2.72 -3.56 -16.87
CA THR A 574 -2.53 -2.17 -16.46
C THR A 574 -2.66 -1.98 -14.95
N ALA A 575 -1.79 -1.16 -14.38
CA ALA A 575 -1.90 -0.73 -12.99
C ALA A 575 -3.00 0.33 -12.75
N GLY A 576 -3.53 0.91 -13.84
CA GLY A 576 -4.53 1.98 -13.78
C GLY A 576 -3.95 3.39 -13.57
N ASP A 577 -2.64 3.54 -13.72
CA ASP A 577 -1.89 4.80 -13.58
C ASP A 577 -1.69 5.57 -14.90
N GLY A 578 -2.33 5.10 -15.98
CA GLY A 578 -2.16 5.62 -17.33
C GLY A 578 -1.13 4.84 -18.16
N THR A 579 -0.53 3.79 -17.58
CA THR A 579 0.42 2.89 -18.27
C THR A 579 -0.24 1.55 -18.55
N VAL A 580 -0.03 1.00 -19.74
CA VAL A 580 -0.37 -0.38 -20.08
C VAL A 580 0.90 -1.15 -20.41
N LEU A 581 1.06 -2.31 -19.79
CA LEU A 581 2.15 -3.25 -20.07
C LEU A 581 1.70 -4.24 -21.13
N VAL A 582 2.56 -4.50 -22.11
CA VAL A 582 2.30 -5.41 -23.22
C VAL A 582 3.46 -6.35 -23.42
N LEU A 583 3.22 -7.64 -23.25
CA LEU A 583 4.18 -8.68 -23.61
C LEU A 583 4.02 -8.99 -25.09
N ARG A 584 5.13 -8.99 -25.82
CA ARG A 584 5.15 -9.24 -27.25
C ARG A 584 5.63 -10.66 -27.56
N ARG A 585 5.31 -11.12 -28.76
CA ARG A 585 5.70 -12.45 -29.27
C ARG A 585 7.22 -12.67 -29.31
N ASP A 586 7.98 -11.61 -29.55
CA ASP A 586 9.45 -11.65 -29.54
C ASP A 586 10.06 -11.75 -28.13
N GLY A 587 9.21 -11.82 -27.09
CA GLY A 587 9.64 -11.89 -25.68
C GLY A 587 10.02 -10.56 -25.06
N THR A 588 9.79 -9.43 -25.75
CA THR A 588 10.00 -8.11 -25.16
C THR A 588 8.76 -7.65 -24.38
N LEU A 589 8.97 -6.98 -23.27
CA LEU A 589 7.94 -6.27 -22.50
C LEU A 589 7.98 -4.79 -22.85
N SER A 590 6.84 -4.22 -23.21
CA SER A 590 6.71 -2.81 -23.56
C SER A 590 5.75 -2.11 -22.61
N ALA A 591 6.03 -0.86 -22.25
CA ALA A 591 5.09 0.04 -21.60
C ALA A 591 4.59 1.09 -22.60
N PHE A 592 3.28 1.32 -22.61
CA PHE A 592 2.65 2.35 -23.42
C PHE A 592 1.94 3.36 -22.52
N ASP A 593 2.04 4.63 -22.85
CA ASP A 593 1.19 5.66 -22.28
C ASP A 593 -0.19 5.62 -22.97
N VAL A 594 -1.24 5.42 -22.21
CA VAL A 594 -2.61 5.25 -22.72
C VAL A 594 -3.13 6.51 -23.38
N ASN A 595 -2.73 7.71 -22.91
CA ASN A 595 -3.21 8.98 -23.43
C ASN A 595 -2.57 9.32 -24.77
N THR A 596 -1.25 9.15 -24.87
CA THR A 596 -0.50 9.44 -26.12
C THR A 596 -0.50 8.26 -27.09
N ARG A 597 -0.86 7.06 -26.63
CA ARG A 597 -0.84 5.78 -27.36
C ARG A 597 0.56 5.44 -27.89
N SER A 598 1.59 5.96 -27.25
CA SER A 598 2.99 5.77 -27.65
C SER A 598 3.72 4.84 -26.70
N GLU A 599 4.62 4.05 -27.28
CA GLU A 599 5.55 3.24 -26.50
C GLU A 599 6.55 4.13 -25.76
N THR A 600 6.64 3.98 -24.46
CA THR A 600 7.52 4.77 -23.60
C THR A 600 8.82 4.04 -23.28
N VAL A 601 8.72 2.72 -23.06
CA VAL A 601 9.86 1.86 -22.72
C VAL A 601 9.65 0.49 -23.34
N ARG A 602 10.75 -0.17 -23.74
CA ARG A 602 10.79 -1.59 -24.16
C ARG A 602 12.03 -2.24 -23.59
N VAL A 603 11.87 -3.43 -23.00
CA VAL A 603 12.96 -4.23 -22.45
C VAL A 603 12.87 -5.68 -22.93
N PRO A 604 13.98 -6.37 -23.17
CA PRO A 604 13.97 -7.81 -23.38
C PRO A 604 13.64 -8.50 -22.07
N LEU A 605 12.71 -9.48 -22.10
CA LEU A 605 12.29 -10.21 -20.93
C LEU A 605 12.45 -11.73 -21.12
N ILE A 606 11.86 -12.30 -22.16
CA ILE A 606 11.92 -13.73 -22.48
C ILE A 606 12.84 -13.91 -23.68
N GLY A 607 14.08 -14.36 -23.43
CA GLY A 607 15.14 -14.35 -24.44
C GLY A 607 14.86 -15.17 -25.70
N ASP A 608 14.14 -16.27 -25.58
CA ASP A 608 13.78 -17.17 -26.70
C ASP A 608 12.43 -16.81 -27.35
N GLY A 609 11.82 -15.69 -26.94
CA GLY A 609 10.48 -15.32 -27.35
C GLY A 609 9.37 -16.14 -26.66
N VAL A 610 8.13 -15.77 -26.93
CA VAL A 610 6.95 -16.46 -26.37
C VAL A 610 6.55 -17.59 -27.32
N PRO A 611 6.40 -18.85 -26.84
CA PRO A 611 5.95 -19.97 -27.65
C PRO A 611 4.58 -19.71 -28.31
N THR A 612 4.38 -20.23 -29.53
CA THR A 612 3.09 -20.14 -30.22
C THR A 612 2.08 -21.14 -29.70
N ASP A 613 2.57 -22.27 -29.21
CA ASP A 613 1.73 -23.38 -28.73
C ASP A 613 1.81 -23.49 -27.20
N GLY A 614 0.72 -23.92 -26.60
CA GLY A 614 0.61 -24.09 -25.16
C GLY A 614 0.14 -22.84 -24.41
N PRO A 615 0.13 -22.90 -23.06
CA PRO A 615 -0.26 -21.77 -22.21
C PRO A 615 0.65 -20.56 -22.47
N GLN A 616 0.01 -19.40 -22.63
CA GLN A 616 0.73 -18.16 -22.85
C GLN A 616 1.12 -17.54 -21.50
N PRO A 617 2.28 -16.85 -21.41
CA PRO A 617 2.62 -16.07 -20.24
C PRO A 617 1.56 -15.03 -19.91
N VAL A 618 1.33 -14.78 -18.64
CA VAL A 618 0.43 -13.76 -18.13
C VAL A 618 1.24 -12.60 -17.52
N ILE A 619 0.61 -11.44 -17.43
CA ILE A 619 1.12 -10.29 -16.69
C ILE A 619 0.18 -10.07 -15.52
N ASP A 620 0.54 -10.51 -14.31
CA ASP A 620 -0.16 -10.13 -13.10
C ASP A 620 0.42 -8.82 -12.56
N ILE A 621 -0.43 -7.90 -12.16
CA ILE A 621 -0.01 -6.56 -11.70
C ILE A 621 -0.59 -6.26 -10.33
N ASP A 622 0.30 -5.83 -9.46
CA ASP A 622 -0.06 -5.24 -8.17
C ASP A 622 0.11 -3.71 -8.13
N SER A 623 0.02 -3.10 -6.93
CA SER A 623 0.19 -1.66 -6.77
C SER A 623 1.61 -1.18 -7.10
N ASP A 624 2.60 -2.08 -7.03
CA ASP A 624 4.01 -1.74 -7.06
C ASP A 624 4.81 -2.55 -8.06
N ARG A 625 4.34 -3.76 -8.40
CA ARG A 625 5.08 -4.74 -9.21
C ARG A 625 4.19 -5.38 -10.29
N ALA A 626 4.84 -5.90 -11.30
CA ALA A 626 4.23 -6.81 -12.26
C ALA A 626 5.01 -8.12 -12.26
N TYR A 627 4.30 -9.24 -12.39
CA TYR A 627 4.86 -10.59 -12.44
C TYR A 627 4.58 -11.20 -13.81
N VAL A 628 5.62 -11.74 -14.44
CA VAL A 628 5.50 -12.42 -15.74
C VAL A 628 6.16 -13.79 -15.63
N ASN A 629 5.39 -14.84 -15.90
CA ASN A 629 5.89 -16.21 -15.87
C ASN A 629 6.63 -16.59 -17.17
N ASN A 630 7.71 -17.35 -17.03
CA ASN A 630 8.47 -17.97 -18.11
C ASN A 630 8.57 -19.48 -17.88
N ALA A 631 7.67 -20.23 -18.48
CA ALA A 631 7.60 -21.69 -18.34
C ALA A 631 8.89 -22.39 -18.83
N THR A 632 9.50 -21.91 -19.91
CA THR A 632 10.70 -22.52 -20.51
C THR A 632 11.90 -22.40 -19.60
N ALA A 633 12.10 -21.24 -18.97
CA ALA A 633 13.23 -21.01 -18.07
C ALA A 633 12.96 -21.48 -16.62
N ARG A 634 11.71 -21.79 -16.28
CA ARG A 634 11.24 -21.98 -14.89
C ARG A 634 11.56 -20.77 -14.02
N GLU A 635 11.17 -19.62 -14.51
CA GLU A 635 11.41 -18.34 -13.85
C GLU A 635 10.15 -17.49 -13.88
N ILE A 636 10.05 -16.58 -12.90
CA ILE A 636 9.06 -15.51 -12.86
C ILE A 636 9.84 -14.21 -12.74
N TYR A 637 9.55 -13.27 -13.60
CA TYR A 637 10.15 -11.95 -13.55
C TYR A 637 9.28 -11.01 -12.73
N GLU A 638 9.83 -10.47 -11.65
CA GLU A 638 9.25 -9.37 -10.90
C GLU A 638 9.77 -8.05 -11.48
N ILE A 639 8.85 -7.21 -11.91
CA ILE A 639 9.14 -6.01 -12.70
C ILE A 639 8.67 -4.78 -11.95
N ASP A 640 9.57 -3.83 -11.77
CA ASP A 640 9.26 -2.48 -11.33
C ASP A 640 8.79 -1.66 -12.53
N TYR A 641 7.47 -1.65 -12.75
CA TYR A 641 6.91 -0.97 -13.93
C TYR A 641 6.97 0.55 -13.81
N ALA A 642 7.12 1.11 -12.62
CA ALA A 642 7.29 2.53 -12.40
C ALA A 642 8.74 3.02 -12.64
N ASP A 643 9.73 2.10 -12.67
CA ASP A 643 11.16 2.38 -12.89
C ASP A 643 11.64 1.84 -14.25
N GLY A 644 10.97 2.25 -15.32
CA GLY A 644 11.40 1.92 -16.69
C GLY A 644 11.38 0.42 -17.02
N LEU A 645 10.45 -0.34 -16.48
CA LEU A 645 10.33 -1.80 -16.60
C LEU A 645 11.57 -2.56 -16.10
N ARG A 646 12.22 -2.05 -15.08
CA ARG A 646 13.39 -2.71 -14.48
C ARG A 646 12.98 -4.05 -13.86
N ILE A 647 13.69 -5.11 -14.24
CA ILE A 647 13.57 -6.40 -13.56
C ILE A 647 14.11 -6.22 -12.14
N ALA A 648 13.22 -6.27 -11.16
CA ALA A 648 13.56 -6.14 -9.75
C ALA A 648 14.20 -7.43 -9.23
N ARG A 649 13.56 -8.58 -9.55
CA ARG A 649 14.05 -9.92 -9.20
C ARG A 649 13.68 -10.91 -10.30
N THR A 650 14.44 -12.00 -10.35
CA THR A 650 14.12 -13.20 -11.13
C THR A 650 13.94 -14.35 -10.14
N LEU A 651 12.69 -14.78 -9.97
CA LEU A 651 12.31 -15.83 -9.04
C LEU A 651 12.40 -17.17 -9.76
N ARG A 652 13.19 -18.12 -9.25
CA ARG A 652 13.33 -19.46 -9.82
C ARG A 652 12.32 -20.39 -9.18
N THR A 653 11.66 -21.21 -10.00
CA THR A 653 10.62 -22.15 -9.57
C THR A 653 11.08 -23.58 -9.69
N GLU A 654 10.60 -24.45 -8.77
CA GLU A 654 10.87 -25.88 -8.80
C GLU A 654 10.02 -26.59 -9.87
N ILE A 655 8.76 -26.13 -10.04
CA ILE A 655 7.86 -26.63 -11.09
C ILE A 655 7.92 -25.77 -12.35
N VAL A 656 7.32 -26.23 -13.43
CA VAL A 656 7.14 -25.42 -14.66
C VAL A 656 5.99 -24.43 -14.43
N PRO A 657 6.22 -23.12 -14.36
CA PRO A 657 5.17 -22.13 -14.12
C PRO A 657 4.42 -21.81 -15.43
N GLY A 658 3.77 -22.83 -16.02
CA GLY A 658 3.05 -22.65 -17.29
C GLY A 658 1.76 -21.87 -17.13
N LEU A 659 1.11 -21.96 -15.97
CA LEU A 659 -0.01 -21.11 -15.56
C LEU A 659 0.34 -20.46 -14.23
N MET A 660 -0.11 -19.22 -14.04
CA MET A 660 0.16 -18.42 -12.85
C MET A 660 -1.04 -17.51 -12.53
N VAL A 661 -1.36 -17.37 -11.25
CA VAL A 661 -2.25 -16.31 -10.73
C VAL A 661 -1.72 -15.79 -9.41
N GLU A 662 -1.91 -14.51 -9.17
CA GLU A 662 -1.55 -13.87 -7.92
C GLU A 662 -2.66 -14.03 -6.86
N THR A 663 -2.26 -14.22 -5.61
CA THR A 663 -3.12 -14.25 -4.41
C THR A 663 -2.51 -13.39 -3.30
N GLY A 664 -3.31 -13.09 -2.26
CA GLY A 664 -2.88 -12.24 -1.16
C GLY A 664 -3.62 -10.91 -1.08
N ARG A 665 -4.59 -10.74 -1.92
CA ARG A 665 -5.33 -9.47 -2.08
C ARG A 665 -6.79 -9.59 -1.82
#